data_57758715d4d412591bd0848aff96ff27
#
_entry.id   57758715d4d412591bd0848aff96ff27
#
_cell.length_a   1.000
_cell.length_b   1.000
_cell.length_c   1.000
_cell.angle_alpha   90.00
_cell.angle_beta   90.00
_cell.angle_gamma   90.00
#
_symmetry.space_group_name_H-M   'P 1'
#
loop_
_entity.id
_entity.type
_entity.pdbx_description
1 polymer ?
#
loop_
_entity_poly.entity_id
_entity_poly.type
_entity_poly.pdbx_seq_one_letter_code
_entity_poly.pdbx_strand_id
1 'polypeptide(L)'
;MSETVTIYLDDRAIEAPKGMNLVDACKLHGVDIPVFCYHPKMEPVGMCRMCLIELGFEQRDRTTGEVVLGEDGKPLVRWFPTLQTACTQVVSEGMHVRTTTEAVRRGRKDIIEFILTSHPLDCPVCDKGGECPLQELTMDFGPGKSRFLYDEKIHLAKRYPLGEQIYLDRERCIQCARCIRYVEEITDDPVLQFYERGRRLQIISTSEPGFDSKFSGNTTDICPVGALTTADFRFGARPWELDSAASICTHCPVGCNLTLNTRLDRDAGGRVIIKRVMPRQNEQVNEIWICDKGRFGHHFTAAPDRITTPLVRKGGKLVEATWSEALELVAGMLKSAGKAVGALAGPTLSNEDLWALRRLVEGQRGARLGVWPPTMTGGDLIAEVGVAQGTNFTDMGKGACIVVVASDLEEEAPIYWHRVKVAADRGATLVVVNGRATKLDRYTRHRVRYHYGDEVATLNGLLRQALGDAAPDIDGFDQLRAALENAPAVDAAAAQAIAGATDLVVIVGGEGLSMAAHGALMQAAANLLVATGHVGRPNNGLLAVWPGANTQGALDMGFTPEDATHIIDNAASFEALIIAGADPADEDPRAAAALQEAGFIVATALFLTPTAELADVVLPRMSFAERDGTFTNGERRVQRFCKAIDRVGESRADWQIFQQVGAALGQGRAMPTPGVVMAQIVERVPWYAGMDYPTLAEVAPQFPMVGGEDLYYGGTMYKNAGGLGRQWAVAAEQASYQARVRVPKAPAAPKPGKGELIVVPVRLLYDQGTEFYKTQLVHRRVPQAYVALNAGDAARLSVREGARVRVRLAGTEVEVAARVRASVPEGVALLPLNLGVGPLPHAASVGTVAVAEAVGA
;
A
#
# COMPACT_ATOMS: atom_id res chain seq x y z
N MET A 1 -4.05 -11.24 -28.36
CA MET A 1 -2.84 -12.06 -28.21
C MET A 1 -1.69 -11.27 -28.81
N SER A 2 -0.60 -11.05 -28.07
CA SER A 2 0.59 -10.39 -28.62
C SER A 2 1.16 -11.24 -29.75
N GLU A 3 1.63 -10.59 -30.83
CA GLU A 3 2.31 -11.25 -31.95
C GLU A 3 3.52 -12.01 -31.39
N THR A 4 3.63 -13.31 -31.66
CA THR A 4 4.78 -14.13 -31.29
C THR A 4 5.78 -14.20 -32.44
N VAL A 5 7.05 -14.37 -32.11
CA VAL A 5 8.15 -14.54 -33.07
C VAL A 5 8.97 -15.75 -32.69
N THR A 6 9.55 -16.40 -33.71
CA THR A 6 10.47 -17.53 -33.53
C THR A 6 11.88 -17.01 -33.36
N ILE A 7 12.56 -17.39 -32.28
CA ILE A 7 13.98 -17.18 -32.06
C ILE A 7 14.68 -18.52 -31.79
N TYR A 8 15.99 -18.56 -32.00
CA TYR A 8 16.79 -19.76 -31.76
C TYR A 8 17.71 -19.55 -30.56
N LEU A 9 17.42 -20.23 -29.48
CA LEU A 9 18.15 -20.16 -28.21
C LEU A 9 19.00 -21.44 -28.05
N ASP A 10 20.33 -21.30 -28.07
CA ASP A 10 21.29 -22.42 -28.05
C ASP A 10 20.88 -23.53 -29.04
N ASP A 11 20.65 -23.13 -30.30
CA ASP A 11 20.22 -23.96 -31.44
C ASP A 11 18.81 -24.63 -31.30
N ARG A 12 18.00 -24.22 -30.30
CA ARG A 12 16.58 -24.63 -30.15
C ARG A 12 15.66 -23.52 -30.62
N ALA A 13 14.72 -23.82 -31.48
CA ALA A 13 13.63 -22.89 -31.83
C ALA A 13 12.68 -22.73 -30.63
N ILE A 14 12.37 -21.49 -30.27
CA ILE A 14 11.41 -21.13 -29.21
C ILE A 14 10.52 -19.98 -29.71
N GLU A 15 9.29 -19.96 -29.21
CA GLU A 15 8.32 -18.89 -29.48
C GLU A 15 8.33 -17.89 -28.33
N ALA A 16 8.50 -16.61 -28.64
CA ALA A 16 8.49 -15.56 -27.63
C ALA A 16 7.64 -14.35 -28.09
N PRO A 17 7.01 -13.60 -27.18
CA PRO A 17 6.30 -12.37 -27.54
C PRO A 17 7.24 -11.38 -28.21
N LYS A 18 6.83 -10.86 -29.37
CA LYS A 18 7.59 -9.86 -30.13
C LYS A 18 7.84 -8.61 -29.28
N GLY A 19 9.07 -8.13 -29.25
CA GLY A 19 9.43 -6.95 -28.45
C GLY A 19 9.69 -7.22 -26.98
N MET A 20 9.58 -8.46 -26.50
CA MET A 20 9.97 -8.85 -25.13
C MET A 20 11.48 -8.68 -24.95
N ASN A 21 11.92 -8.31 -23.72
CA ASN A 21 13.34 -8.31 -23.40
C ASN A 21 13.94 -9.71 -23.52
N LEU A 22 15.12 -9.81 -24.10
CA LEU A 22 15.73 -11.12 -24.37
C LEU A 22 16.10 -11.90 -23.10
N VAL A 23 16.46 -11.22 -22.00
CA VAL A 23 16.72 -11.88 -20.70
C VAL A 23 15.45 -12.57 -20.19
N ASP A 24 14.32 -11.88 -20.27
CA ASP A 24 13.03 -12.40 -19.80
C ASP A 24 12.53 -13.53 -20.72
N ALA A 25 12.72 -13.39 -22.04
CA ALA A 25 12.36 -14.44 -22.99
C ALA A 25 13.18 -15.73 -22.75
N CYS A 26 14.49 -15.61 -22.52
CA CYS A 26 15.33 -16.74 -22.18
C CYS A 26 14.88 -17.42 -20.88
N LYS A 27 14.56 -16.64 -19.86
CA LYS A 27 14.10 -17.14 -18.56
C LYS A 27 12.78 -17.90 -18.66
N LEU A 28 11.82 -17.43 -19.47
CA LEU A 28 10.56 -18.15 -19.74
C LEU A 28 10.80 -19.54 -20.33
N HIS A 29 11.92 -19.75 -21.03
CA HIS A 29 12.29 -21.02 -21.65
C HIS A 29 13.35 -21.80 -20.85
N GLY A 30 13.56 -21.45 -19.57
CA GLY A 30 14.43 -22.17 -18.64
C GLY A 30 15.93 -21.90 -18.83
N VAL A 31 16.28 -20.79 -19.49
CA VAL A 31 17.68 -20.34 -19.62
C VAL A 31 17.88 -19.04 -18.85
N ASP A 32 18.58 -19.11 -17.72
CA ASP A 32 18.90 -17.95 -16.88
C ASP A 32 20.17 -17.26 -17.43
N ILE A 33 19.99 -16.02 -17.88
CA ILE A 33 21.09 -15.15 -18.27
C ILE A 33 21.54 -14.32 -17.06
N PRO A 34 22.81 -14.43 -16.61
CA PRO A 34 23.28 -13.72 -15.42
C PRO A 34 23.24 -12.20 -15.60
N VAL A 35 22.77 -11.49 -14.59
CA VAL A 35 22.63 -10.03 -14.62
C VAL A 35 22.98 -9.39 -13.27
N PHE A 36 23.49 -8.15 -13.29
CA PHE A 36 23.58 -7.29 -12.11
C PHE A 36 22.83 -5.99 -12.27
N CYS A 37 23.02 -5.27 -13.37
CA CYS A 37 22.39 -3.96 -13.56
C CYS A 37 20.95 -4.06 -14.08
N TYR A 38 20.61 -5.11 -14.83
CA TYR A 38 19.27 -5.32 -15.35
C TYR A 38 18.29 -5.67 -14.23
N HIS A 39 17.08 -5.10 -14.33
CA HIS A 39 15.94 -5.45 -13.52
C HIS A 39 14.67 -5.29 -14.38
N PRO A 40 13.74 -6.27 -14.42
CA PRO A 40 12.62 -6.26 -15.37
C PRO A 40 11.61 -5.14 -15.15
N LYS A 41 11.65 -4.46 -14.00
CA LYS A 41 10.78 -3.30 -13.69
C LYS A 41 11.47 -1.95 -13.98
N MET A 42 12.66 -1.93 -14.55
CA MET A 42 13.42 -0.71 -14.87
C MET A 42 14.01 -0.78 -16.26
N GLU A 43 14.21 0.35 -16.91
CA GLU A 43 14.79 0.42 -18.24
C GLU A 43 16.21 -0.20 -18.30
N PRO A 44 16.53 -0.99 -19.32
CA PRO A 44 17.84 -1.61 -19.45
C PRO A 44 18.97 -0.59 -19.69
N VAL A 45 20.11 -0.74 -19.01
CA VAL A 45 21.25 0.19 -19.14
C VAL A 45 22.53 -0.48 -19.67
N GLY A 46 22.64 -1.82 -19.60
CA GLY A 46 23.79 -2.56 -20.13
C GLY A 46 25.14 -2.26 -19.46
N MET A 47 25.19 -1.68 -18.26
CA MET A 47 26.42 -1.21 -17.59
C MET A 47 27.33 -2.34 -17.11
N CYS A 48 26.78 -3.36 -16.46
CA CYS A 48 27.58 -4.39 -15.79
C CYS A 48 28.21 -5.38 -16.76
N ARG A 49 27.70 -5.50 -17.96
CA ARG A 49 28.17 -6.43 -19.04
C ARG A 49 28.09 -7.92 -18.68
N MET A 50 27.45 -8.30 -17.56
CA MET A 50 27.41 -9.71 -17.14
C MET A 50 26.56 -10.57 -18.08
N CYS A 51 25.53 -10.00 -18.70
CA CYS A 51 24.58 -10.69 -19.58
C CYS A 51 25.10 -10.92 -21.03
N LEU A 52 26.40 -11.11 -21.19
CA LEU A 52 27.03 -11.34 -22.52
C LEU A 52 26.51 -12.60 -23.18
N ILE A 53 26.24 -12.50 -24.50
CA ILE A 53 25.80 -13.56 -25.40
C ILE A 53 26.47 -13.39 -26.76
N GLU A 54 26.49 -14.44 -27.56
CA GLU A 54 26.64 -14.32 -29.02
C GLU A 54 25.25 -14.12 -29.62
N LEU A 55 25.14 -13.14 -30.51
CA LEU A 55 23.90 -12.76 -31.18
C LEU A 55 24.10 -12.82 -32.68
N GLY A 56 23.14 -13.36 -33.37
CA GLY A 56 23.12 -13.43 -34.84
C GLY A 56 21.70 -13.31 -35.38
N PHE A 57 21.61 -13.06 -36.67
CA PHE A 57 20.33 -13.01 -37.38
C PHE A 57 20.44 -13.79 -38.69
N GLU A 58 19.32 -14.42 -39.07
CA GLU A 58 19.20 -15.05 -40.38
C GLU A 58 19.48 -14.04 -41.49
N GLN A 59 20.33 -14.45 -42.44
CA GLN A 59 20.57 -13.64 -43.63
C GLN A 59 19.33 -13.71 -44.53
N ARG A 60 18.91 -12.56 -45.01
CA ARG A 60 17.83 -12.48 -45.99
C ARG A 60 18.35 -11.87 -47.28
N ASP A 61 17.92 -12.43 -48.39
CA ASP A 61 18.21 -11.86 -49.71
C ASP A 61 17.59 -10.45 -49.79
N ARG A 62 18.36 -9.47 -50.20
CA ARG A 62 17.94 -8.06 -50.23
C ARG A 62 16.85 -7.78 -51.26
N THR A 63 16.70 -8.66 -52.26
CA THR A 63 15.76 -8.46 -53.39
C THR A 63 14.44 -9.20 -53.13
N THR A 64 14.51 -10.44 -52.65
CA THR A 64 13.36 -11.31 -52.46
C THR A 64 12.81 -11.26 -51.00
N GLY A 65 13.67 -10.88 -50.04
CA GLY A 65 13.32 -10.90 -48.60
C GLY A 65 13.36 -12.33 -48.02
N GLU A 66 13.63 -13.34 -48.81
CA GLU A 66 13.68 -14.75 -48.39
C GLU A 66 14.96 -15.07 -47.61
N VAL A 67 14.85 -16.04 -46.68
CA VAL A 67 15.99 -16.52 -45.89
C VAL A 67 16.99 -17.24 -46.80
N VAL A 68 18.23 -16.83 -46.70
CA VAL A 68 19.34 -17.48 -47.48
C VAL A 68 19.72 -18.77 -46.76
N LEU A 69 19.66 -19.89 -47.47
CA LEU A 69 20.06 -21.20 -46.95
C LEU A 69 21.50 -21.53 -47.28
N GLY A 70 22.18 -22.20 -46.37
CA GLY A 70 23.49 -22.76 -46.53
C GLY A 70 23.49 -24.08 -47.34
N GLU A 71 24.68 -24.66 -47.59
CA GLU A 71 24.80 -25.95 -48.27
C GLU A 71 24.14 -27.11 -47.51
N ASP A 72 23.97 -26.96 -46.20
CA ASP A 72 23.28 -27.91 -45.31
C ASP A 72 21.76 -27.72 -45.25
N GLY A 73 21.23 -26.79 -46.02
CA GLY A 73 19.79 -26.47 -46.07
C GLY A 73 19.30 -25.68 -44.86
N LYS A 74 20.16 -25.22 -43.95
CA LYS A 74 19.80 -24.38 -42.79
C LYS A 74 19.97 -22.91 -43.12
N PRO A 75 19.26 -22.03 -42.41
CA PRO A 75 19.44 -20.58 -42.51
C PRO A 75 20.90 -20.17 -42.29
N LEU A 76 21.46 -19.36 -43.19
CA LEU A 76 22.74 -18.73 -42.96
C LEU A 76 22.58 -17.64 -41.91
N VAL A 77 23.31 -17.79 -40.79
CA VAL A 77 23.28 -16.83 -39.68
C VAL A 77 24.45 -15.86 -39.76
N ARG A 78 24.16 -14.58 -39.77
CA ARG A 78 25.16 -13.53 -39.65
C ARG A 78 25.35 -13.18 -38.18
N TRP A 79 26.44 -13.63 -37.59
CA TRP A 79 26.80 -13.34 -36.21
C TRP A 79 27.44 -11.96 -36.08
N PHE A 80 27.17 -11.28 -34.96
CA PHE A 80 27.90 -10.09 -34.56
C PHE A 80 29.36 -10.46 -34.24
N PRO A 81 30.35 -9.62 -34.61
CA PRO A 81 31.77 -9.92 -34.40
C PRO A 81 32.19 -9.82 -32.92
N THR A 82 31.33 -9.24 -32.07
CA THR A 82 31.57 -9.03 -30.63
C THR A 82 30.39 -9.51 -29.82
N LEU A 83 30.64 -9.96 -28.60
CA LEU A 83 29.59 -10.32 -27.65
C LEU A 83 28.65 -9.14 -27.41
N GLN A 84 27.37 -9.42 -27.35
CA GLN A 84 26.29 -8.45 -27.11
C GLN A 84 25.74 -8.59 -25.68
N THR A 85 25.10 -7.54 -25.16
CA THR A 85 24.39 -7.60 -23.90
C THR A 85 22.96 -8.02 -24.13
N ALA A 86 22.53 -9.14 -23.57
CA ALA A 86 21.16 -9.64 -23.71
C ALA A 86 20.11 -8.68 -23.17
N CYS A 87 20.39 -8.01 -22.03
CA CYS A 87 19.44 -7.11 -21.38
C CYS A 87 19.07 -5.87 -22.22
N THR A 88 19.86 -5.52 -23.23
CA THR A 88 19.58 -4.39 -24.13
C THR A 88 18.98 -4.83 -25.47
N GLN A 89 18.69 -6.12 -25.62
CA GLN A 89 18.07 -6.68 -26.80
C GLN A 89 16.60 -7.00 -26.56
N VAL A 90 15.81 -6.83 -27.60
CA VAL A 90 14.41 -7.26 -27.65
C VAL A 90 14.26 -8.37 -28.69
N VAL A 91 13.42 -9.34 -28.42
CA VAL A 91 13.23 -10.47 -29.33
C VAL A 91 12.60 -10.04 -30.64
N SER A 92 13.12 -10.58 -31.72
CA SER A 92 12.64 -10.37 -33.08
C SER A 92 12.81 -11.64 -33.92
N GLU A 93 11.99 -11.76 -34.96
CA GLU A 93 11.97 -12.94 -35.85
C GLU A 93 13.34 -13.29 -36.43
N GLY A 94 13.71 -14.59 -36.38
CA GLY A 94 14.96 -15.10 -36.91
C GLY A 94 16.20 -14.70 -36.11
N MET A 95 16.04 -14.33 -34.84
CA MET A 95 17.15 -14.04 -33.94
C MET A 95 17.79 -15.33 -33.46
N HIS A 96 19.12 -15.44 -33.53
CA HIS A 96 19.91 -16.54 -32.98
C HIS A 96 20.72 -16.10 -31.79
N VAL A 97 20.64 -16.83 -30.70
CA VAL A 97 21.29 -16.50 -29.40
C VAL A 97 22.05 -17.71 -28.91
N ARG A 98 23.31 -17.53 -28.56
CA ARG A 98 24.14 -18.56 -27.91
C ARG A 98 24.61 -18.04 -26.55
N THR A 99 24.33 -18.82 -25.52
CA THR A 99 24.55 -18.42 -24.12
C THR A 99 25.71 -19.16 -23.48
N THR A 100 26.23 -20.24 -24.08
CA THR A 100 27.15 -21.17 -23.45
C THR A 100 28.46 -21.39 -24.25
N THR A 101 28.78 -20.57 -25.26
CA THR A 101 30.02 -20.66 -26.01
C THR A 101 31.26 -20.34 -25.17
N GLU A 102 32.43 -20.78 -25.60
CA GLU A 102 33.73 -20.50 -24.96
C GLU A 102 33.94 -18.99 -24.79
N ALA A 103 33.63 -18.21 -25.84
CA ALA A 103 33.72 -16.73 -25.80
C ALA A 103 32.82 -16.11 -24.76
N VAL A 104 31.56 -16.57 -24.65
CA VAL A 104 30.59 -16.11 -23.64
C VAL A 104 31.07 -16.45 -22.23
N ARG A 105 31.49 -17.70 -22.01
CA ARG A 105 31.97 -18.15 -20.68
C ARG A 105 33.18 -17.34 -20.24
N ARG A 106 34.16 -17.13 -21.15
CA ARG A 106 35.33 -16.32 -20.87
C ARG A 106 34.97 -14.88 -20.57
N GLY A 107 34.09 -14.27 -21.38
CA GLY A 107 33.64 -12.89 -21.16
C GLY A 107 32.96 -12.71 -19.79
N ARG A 108 32.07 -13.60 -19.38
CA ARG A 108 31.43 -13.56 -18.05
C ARG A 108 32.43 -13.72 -16.91
N LYS A 109 33.39 -14.65 -17.06
CA LYS A 109 34.48 -14.86 -16.11
C LYS A 109 35.32 -13.59 -15.91
N ASP A 110 35.69 -12.94 -16.99
CA ASP A 110 36.49 -11.71 -16.97
C ASP A 110 35.71 -10.56 -16.31
N ILE A 111 34.41 -10.44 -16.56
CA ILE A 111 33.54 -9.45 -15.89
C ILE A 111 33.45 -9.68 -14.38
N ILE A 112 33.23 -10.92 -13.93
CA ILE A 112 33.23 -11.23 -12.51
C ILE A 112 34.57 -10.86 -11.87
N GLU A 113 35.68 -11.20 -12.50
CA GLU A 113 37.01 -10.84 -12.01
C GLU A 113 37.17 -9.30 -11.86
N PHE A 114 36.73 -8.52 -12.85
CA PHE A 114 36.73 -7.06 -12.77
C PHE A 114 35.91 -6.53 -11.60
N ILE A 115 34.70 -7.04 -11.37
CA ILE A 115 33.86 -6.65 -10.25
C ILE A 115 34.55 -6.96 -8.92
N LEU A 116 35.19 -8.12 -8.82
CA LEU A 116 35.90 -8.58 -7.60
C LEU A 116 37.19 -7.82 -7.31
N THR A 117 37.79 -7.10 -8.27
CA THR A 117 39.04 -6.33 -8.05
C THR A 117 38.92 -5.31 -6.92
N SER A 118 37.76 -4.67 -6.75
CA SER A 118 37.53 -3.68 -5.69
C SER A 118 36.57 -4.16 -4.60
N HIS A 119 35.87 -5.28 -4.81
CA HIS A 119 34.93 -5.81 -3.83
C HIS A 119 35.68 -6.36 -2.59
N PRO A 120 35.26 -5.98 -1.34
CA PRO A 120 35.97 -6.40 -0.12
C PRO A 120 35.71 -7.87 0.21
N LEU A 121 36.57 -8.44 1.08
CA LEU A 121 36.39 -9.80 1.61
C LEU A 121 35.46 -9.82 2.83
N ASP A 122 34.32 -9.20 2.71
CA ASP A 122 33.37 -8.92 3.80
C ASP A 122 32.25 -9.97 3.93
N CYS A 123 32.20 -11.03 3.11
CA CYS A 123 31.09 -11.99 3.13
C CYS A 123 30.73 -12.49 4.53
N PRO A 124 31.69 -12.80 5.45
CA PRO A 124 31.38 -13.23 6.79
C PRO A 124 30.65 -12.19 7.67
N VAL A 125 30.76 -10.90 7.34
CA VAL A 125 30.15 -9.78 8.08
C VAL A 125 29.17 -8.96 7.23
N CYS A 126 28.89 -9.40 6.00
CA CYS A 126 27.96 -8.73 5.10
C CYS A 126 26.53 -9.26 5.26
N ASP A 127 25.55 -8.38 5.47
CA ASP A 127 24.14 -8.78 5.64
C ASP A 127 23.57 -9.53 4.44
N LYS A 128 24.09 -9.30 3.24
CA LYS A 128 23.68 -10.00 2.01
C LYS A 128 24.30 -11.39 1.88
N GLY A 129 25.26 -11.77 2.74
CA GLY A 129 25.91 -13.10 2.69
C GLY A 129 24.90 -14.23 2.88
N GLY A 130 24.78 -15.12 1.87
CA GLY A 130 23.78 -16.21 1.82
C GLY A 130 22.54 -15.91 0.96
N GLU A 131 22.38 -14.66 0.52
CA GLU A 131 21.34 -14.25 -0.44
C GLU A 131 21.89 -13.25 -1.48
N CYS A 132 23.16 -13.38 -1.82
CA CYS A 132 23.93 -12.41 -2.60
C CYS A 132 24.10 -12.86 -4.05
N PRO A 133 23.49 -12.16 -5.03
CA PRO A 133 23.72 -12.44 -6.47
C PRO A 133 25.19 -12.48 -6.86
N LEU A 134 26.04 -11.62 -6.26
CA LEU A 134 27.46 -11.64 -6.56
C LEU A 134 28.16 -12.92 -6.07
N GLN A 135 27.77 -13.47 -4.92
CA GLN A 135 28.29 -14.77 -4.47
C GLN A 135 27.91 -15.89 -5.44
N GLU A 136 26.64 -16.03 -5.76
CA GLU A 136 26.15 -17.07 -6.67
C GLU A 136 26.82 -16.99 -8.04
N LEU A 137 26.79 -15.80 -8.66
CA LEU A 137 27.41 -15.61 -9.98
C LEU A 137 28.95 -15.77 -9.95
N THR A 138 29.59 -15.52 -8.81
CA THR A 138 31.03 -15.79 -8.65
C THR A 138 31.30 -17.28 -8.59
N MET A 139 30.45 -18.08 -7.95
CA MET A 139 30.56 -19.54 -7.93
C MET A 139 30.33 -20.13 -9.32
N ASP A 140 29.31 -19.65 -10.04
CA ASP A 140 28.93 -20.19 -11.34
C ASP A 140 29.89 -19.80 -12.48
N PHE A 141 30.39 -18.56 -12.49
CA PHE A 141 31.11 -17.96 -13.61
C PHE A 141 32.50 -17.40 -13.26
N GLY A 142 32.86 -17.37 -11.98
CA GLY A 142 34.05 -16.72 -11.52
C GLY A 142 35.35 -17.54 -11.79
N PRO A 143 36.53 -16.94 -11.52
CA PRO A 143 37.84 -17.55 -11.82
C PRO A 143 38.25 -18.64 -10.81
N GLY A 144 37.51 -18.87 -9.73
CA GLY A 144 37.82 -19.85 -8.69
C GLY A 144 38.95 -19.44 -7.73
N LYS A 145 39.79 -18.47 -8.07
CA LYS A 145 40.82 -17.88 -7.20
C LYS A 145 41.08 -16.42 -7.56
N SER A 146 41.52 -15.63 -6.59
CA SER A 146 41.92 -14.24 -6.78
C SER A 146 43.35 -14.10 -7.27
N ARG A 147 43.58 -13.14 -8.16
CA ARG A 147 44.93 -12.67 -8.55
C ARG A 147 45.32 -11.37 -7.86
N PHE A 148 44.41 -10.77 -7.09
CA PHE A 148 44.59 -9.53 -6.34
C PHE A 148 44.93 -9.82 -4.87
N LEU A 149 45.86 -9.06 -4.32
CA LEU A 149 46.11 -9.01 -2.87
C LEU A 149 45.12 -8.08 -2.20
N TYR A 150 44.87 -8.29 -0.90
CA TYR A 150 43.90 -7.47 -0.14
C TYR A 150 44.26 -5.98 -0.19
N ASP A 151 45.55 -5.66 0.00
CA ASP A 151 46.04 -4.28 0.06
C ASP A 151 45.98 -3.54 -1.29
N GLU A 152 45.77 -4.25 -2.39
CA GLU A 152 45.56 -3.66 -3.71
C GLU A 152 44.12 -3.21 -3.96
N LYS A 153 43.18 -3.59 -3.07
CA LYS A 153 41.79 -3.17 -3.16
C LYS A 153 41.65 -1.73 -2.69
N ILE A 154 40.62 -1.03 -3.21
CA ILE A 154 40.31 0.31 -2.76
C ILE A 154 39.54 0.25 -1.45
N HIS A 155 39.95 1.05 -0.48
CA HIS A 155 39.29 1.21 0.80
C HIS A 155 38.51 2.54 0.82
N LEU A 156 37.21 2.45 1.05
CA LEU A 156 36.26 3.57 1.14
C LEU A 156 35.47 3.51 2.45
N ALA A 157 34.67 4.55 2.71
CA ALA A 157 33.82 4.59 3.90
C ALA A 157 32.79 3.45 3.91
N LYS A 158 32.84 2.63 4.98
CA LYS A 158 31.97 1.45 5.13
C LYS A 158 30.60 1.74 5.71
N ARG A 159 30.46 2.78 6.51
CA ARG A 159 29.18 3.18 7.10
C ARG A 159 28.88 4.62 6.73
N TYR A 160 28.31 4.81 5.58
CA TYR A 160 27.87 6.11 5.11
C TYR A 160 26.33 6.19 5.15
N PRO A 161 25.74 7.07 6.00
CA PRO A 161 24.31 7.26 5.99
C PRO A 161 23.90 8.01 4.71
N LEU A 162 23.08 7.40 3.88
CA LEU A 162 22.43 8.10 2.77
C LEU A 162 21.25 8.93 3.25
N GLY A 163 20.62 8.49 4.31
CA GLY A 163 19.52 9.08 5.06
C GLY A 163 19.40 8.38 6.40
N GLU A 164 18.29 8.55 7.08
CA GLU A 164 18.09 7.99 8.43
C GLU A 164 17.90 6.49 8.42
N GLN A 165 17.29 5.94 7.37
CA GLN A 165 16.88 4.54 7.28
C GLN A 165 17.82 3.68 6.47
N ILE A 166 18.66 4.27 5.61
CA ILE A 166 19.50 3.54 4.66
C ILE A 166 20.97 3.90 4.84
N TYR A 167 21.79 2.87 5.01
CA TYR A 167 23.25 2.95 5.03
C TYR A 167 23.85 2.41 3.73
N LEU A 168 24.93 3.06 3.28
CA LEU A 168 25.75 2.62 2.17
C LEU A 168 27.13 2.15 2.67
N ASP A 169 27.52 0.94 2.31
CA ASP A 169 28.90 0.48 2.31
C ASP A 169 29.48 0.69 0.91
N ARG A 170 30.35 1.67 0.77
CA ARG A 170 30.89 2.09 -0.53
C ARG A 170 31.83 1.07 -1.14
N GLU A 171 32.54 0.28 -0.32
CA GLU A 171 33.43 -0.78 -0.81
C GLU A 171 32.65 -1.94 -1.43
N ARG A 172 31.48 -2.27 -0.87
CA ARG A 172 30.64 -3.36 -1.38
C ARG A 172 29.88 -3.00 -2.64
N CYS A 173 29.77 -1.70 -2.97
CA CYS A 173 29.03 -1.23 -4.14
C CYS A 173 29.72 -1.66 -5.45
N ILE A 174 29.00 -2.38 -6.30
CA ILE A 174 29.47 -2.80 -7.65
C ILE A 174 29.04 -1.83 -8.75
N GLN A 175 28.57 -0.66 -8.40
CA GLN A 175 28.25 0.46 -9.31
C GLN A 175 27.23 0.11 -10.41
N CYS A 176 26.27 -0.75 -10.11
CA CYS A 176 25.28 -1.26 -11.07
C CYS A 176 24.15 -0.29 -11.42
N ALA A 177 24.05 0.85 -10.75
CA ALA A 177 23.03 1.89 -10.90
C ALA A 177 21.56 1.47 -10.61
N ARG A 178 21.27 0.27 -10.10
CA ARG A 178 19.88 -0.10 -9.81
C ARG A 178 19.19 0.88 -8.86
N CYS A 179 19.86 1.30 -7.78
CA CYS A 179 19.26 2.23 -6.80
C CYS A 179 19.05 3.64 -7.38
N ILE A 180 19.91 4.12 -8.25
CA ILE A 180 19.76 5.42 -8.92
C ILE A 180 18.57 5.37 -9.86
N ARG A 181 18.49 4.38 -10.75
CA ARG A 181 17.37 4.21 -11.68
C ARG A 181 16.05 3.98 -10.93
N TYR A 182 16.10 3.26 -9.81
CA TYR A 182 14.91 3.06 -8.98
C TYR A 182 14.32 4.39 -8.48
N VAL A 183 15.15 5.30 -7.95
CA VAL A 183 14.64 6.58 -7.47
C VAL A 183 14.24 7.53 -8.60
N GLU A 184 14.79 7.37 -9.80
CA GLU A 184 14.41 8.12 -11.00
C GLU A 184 13.13 7.58 -11.64
N GLU A 185 13.11 6.28 -11.95
CA GLU A 185 12.07 5.65 -12.77
C GLU A 185 10.84 5.23 -11.95
N ILE A 186 11.05 4.69 -10.75
CA ILE A 186 9.98 4.07 -9.95
C ILE A 186 9.36 5.06 -8.98
N THR A 187 10.15 5.79 -8.19
CA THR A 187 9.62 6.68 -7.14
C THR A 187 9.55 8.16 -7.53
N ASP A 188 10.16 8.53 -8.68
CA ASP A 188 10.27 9.94 -9.12
C ASP A 188 10.79 10.87 -8.00
N ASP A 189 11.82 10.38 -7.31
CA ASP A 189 12.59 11.09 -6.29
C ASP A 189 14.09 11.00 -6.61
N PRO A 190 14.61 11.69 -7.65
CA PRO A 190 15.96 11.50 -8.18
C PRO A 190 17.04 12.10 -7.27
N VAL A 191 17.10 11.62 -6.03
CA VAL A 191 17.98 12.12 -4.98
C VAL A 191 19.29 11.33 -4.84
N LEU A 192 19.44 10.20 -5.53
CA LEU A 192 20.67 9.41 -5.56
C LEU A 192 21.38 9.61 -6.89
N GLN A 193 22.68 9.89 -6.83
CA GLN A 193 23.48 10.15 -8.01
C GLN A 193 24.87 9.53 -7.89
N PHE A 194 25.53 9.31 -9.04
CA PHE A 194 26.95 9.00 -9.07
C PHE A 194 27.79 10.26 -8.81
N TYR A 195 28.81 10.08 -8.00
CA TYR A 195 29.83 11.08 -7.74
C TYR A 195 31.22 10.51 -8.04
N GLU A 196 32.12 11.29 -8.62
CA GLU A 196 33.44 10.90 -9.12
C GLU A 196 33.38 9.95 -10.33
N ARG A 197 34.47 9.23 -10.63
CA ARG A 197 34.57 8.33 -11.78
C ARG A 197 35.61 7.22 -11.55
N GLY A 198 35.60 6.20 -12.41
CA GLY A 198 36.50 5.05 -12.35
C GLY A 198 36.36 4.31 -11.04
N ARG A 199 37.47 3.87 -10.43
CA ARG A 199 37.48 3.13 -9.18
C ARG A 199 36.99 3.93 -7.97
N ARG A 200 36.91 5.27 -8.06
CA ARG A 200 36.39 6.15 -7.00
C ARG A 200 34.90 6.47 -7.16
N LEU A 201 34.27 5.97 -8.20
CA LEU A 201 32.84 6.17 -8.44
C LEU A 201 32.03 5.69 -7.24
N GLN A 202 31.21 6.54 -6.69
CA GLN A 202 30.40 6.26 -5.52
C GLN A 202 29.00 6.88 -5.64
N ILE A 203 28.07 6.39 -4.83
CA ILE A 203 26.71 6.91 -4.76
C ILE A 203 26.63 7.91 -3.62
N ILE A 204 26.01 9.05 -3.89
CA ILE A 204 25.70 10.09 -2.89
C ILE A 204 24.22 10.43 -2.93
N SER A 205 23.70 10.96 -1.83
CA SER A 205 22.42 11.66 -1.80
C SER A 205 22.63 13.14 -2.04
N THR A 206 21.77 13.75 -2.86
CA THR A 206 21.78 15.18 -3.20
C THR A 206 20.65 15.94 -2.52
N SER A 207 19.81 15.26 -1.74
CA SER A 207 18.72 15.87 -0.98
C SER A 207 19.17 16.31 0.42
N GLU A 208 18.50 17.30 0.97
CA GLU A 208 18.52 17.69 2.36
C GLU A 208 17.10 17.52 2.90
N PRO A 209 16.85 16.61 3.85
CA PRO A 209 17.73 16.01 4.86
C PRO A 209 18.39 14.66 4.47
N GLY A 210 18.66 14.37 3.23
CA GLY A 210 19.25 13.11 2.78
C GLY A 210 18.23 12.26 2.04
N PHE A 211 18.50 10.95 1.88
CA PHE A 211 17.60 10.03 1.20
C PHE A 211 16.36 9.72 2.06
N ASP A 212 15.29 10.46 1.83
CA ASP A 212 14.06 10.47 2.62
C ASP A 212 12.81 10.00 1.84
N SER A 213 12.97 9.39 0.68
CA SER A 213 11.88 8.80 -0.09
C SER A 213 10.99 7.90 0.77
N LYS A 214 9.67 7.92 0.54
CA LYS A 214 8.70 7.03 1.19
C LYS A 214 8.85 5.55 0.81
N PHE A 215 9.76 5.26 -0.12
CA PHE A 215 10.05 3.93 -0.66
C PHE A 215 11.54 3.56 -0.55
N SER A 216 12.29 4.24 0.32
CA SER A 216 13.74 4.10 0.39
C SER A 216 14.21 2.67 0.65
N GLY A 217 13.45 1.90 1.44
CA GLY A 217 13.78 0.52 1.80
C GLY A 217 13.87 -0.45 0.63
N ASN A 218 13.12 -0.23 -0.47
CA ASN A 218 13.19 -1.11 -1.64
C ASN A 218 14.57 -1.10 -2.33
N THR A 219 15.36 -0.03 -2.14
CA THR A 219 16.72 0.02 -2.68
C THR A 219 17.63 -1.07 -2.09
N THR A 220 17.37 -1.52 -0.86
CA THR A 220 18.12 -2.61 -0.23
C THR A 220 17.74 -3.98 -0.80
N ASP A 221 16.51 -4.13 -1.27
CA ASP A 221 16.01 -5.36 -1.87
C ASP A 221 16.63 -5.57 -3.25
N ILE A 222 16.54 -4.53 -4.12
CA ILE A 222 17.07 -4.59 -5.49
C ILE A 222 18.58 -4.49 -5.58
N CYS A 223 19.27 -4.10 -4.50
CA CYS A 223 20.73 -4.05 -4.48
C CYS A 223 21.30 -5.47 -4.58
N PRO A 224 22.08 -5.81 -5.63
CA PRO A 224 22.55 -7.17 -5.84
C PRO A 224 23.68 -7.57 -4.89
N VAL A 225 24.12 -6.67 -4.02
CA VAL A 225 25.18 -6.87 -3.03
C VAL A 225 24.81 -6.23 -1.69
N GLY A 226 25.59 -6.47 -0.66
CA GLY A 226 25.38 -5.87 0.67
C GLY A 226 25.84 -4.43 0.82
N ALA A 227 25.80 -3.63 -0.25
CA ALA A 227 26.18 -2.23 -0.21
C ALA A 227 25.10 -1.37 0.47
N LEU A 228 23.83 -1.57 0.13
CA LEU A 228 22.71 -0.88 0.76
C LEU A 228 22.08 -1.79 1.83
N THR A 229 21.92 -1.25 3.02
CA THR A 229 21.34 -1.95 4.17
C THR A 229 20.40 -1.02 4.94
N THR A 230 19.33 -1.56 5.51
CA THR A 230 18.46 -0.76 6.38
C THR A 230 19.10 -0.56 7.75
N ALA A 231 18.88 0.59 8.37
CA ALA A 231 19.33 0.85 9.74
C ALA A 231 18.69 -0.14 10.75
N ASP A 232 17.49 -0.60 10.45
CA ASP A 232 16.70 -1.51 11.27
C ASP A 232 17.31 -2.92 11.35
N PHE A 233 17.68 -3.47 10.18
CA PHE A 233 18.13 -4.87 10.09
C PHE A 233 19.66 -5.03 10.15
N ARG A 234 20.44 -3.97 9.88
CA ARG A 234 21.91 -4.06 9.75
C ARG A 234 22.54 -4.86 10.88
N PHE A 235 23.18 -5.99 10.53
CA PHE A 235 23.79 -6.96 11.44
C PHE A 235 22.81 -7.67 12.39
N GLY A 236 21.51 -7.66 12.06
CA GLY A 236 20.45 -8.23 12.89
C GLY A 236 20.39 -9.75 12.87
N ALA A 237 20.67 -10.37 11.74
CA ALA A 237 20.66 -11.82 11.55
C ALA A 237 21.34 -12.22 10.24
N ARG A 238 21.60 -13.52 10.08
CA ARG A 238 21.97 -14.13 8.80
C ARG A 238 20.71 -14.66 8.09
N PRO A 239 20.66 -14.66 6.75
CA PRO A 239 19.48 -15.15 6.01
C PRO A 239 19.05 -16.57 6.43
N TRP A 240 19.98 -17.48 6.67
CA TRP A 240 19.70 -18.86 7.09
C TRP A 240 19.28 -19.03 8.55
N GLU A 241 19.34 -17.96 9.36
CA GLU A 241 18.85 -17.93 10.74
C GLU A 241 17.41 -17.42 10.82
N LEU A 242 16.84 -17.00 9.70
CA LEU A 242 15.52 -16.37 9.63
C LEU A 242 14.46 -17.37 9.18
N ASP A 243 13.41 -17.48 9.96
CA ASP A 243 12.17 -18.08 9.52
C ASP A 243 11.34 -17.07 8.72
N SER A 244 10.56 -17.55 7.77
CA SER A 244 9.78 -16.70 6.88
C SER A 244 8.29 -17.04 6.96
N ALA A 245 7.44 -16.04 7.21
CA ALA A 245 5.99 -16.19 7.20
C ALA A 245 5.36 -15.21 6.20
N ALA A 246 4.43 -15.72 5.41
CA ALA A 246 3.64 -14.88 4.49
C ALA A 246 2.65 -14.02 5.26
N SER A 247 2.61 -12.73 4.96
CA SER A 247 1.75 -11.79 5.66
C SER A 247 1.19 -10.71 4.72
N ILE A 248 0.32 -9.87 5.29
CA ILE A 248 -0.32 -8.72 4.62
C ILE A 248 -0.10 -7.48 5.47
N CYS A 249 0.21 -6.36 4.83
CA CYS A 249 0.39 -5.07 5.49
C CYS A 249 -0.93 -4.55 6.10
N THR A 250 -0.85 -4.03 7.33
CA THR A 250 -2.02 -3.57 8.11
C THR A 250 -2.25 -2.05 8.06
N HIS A 251 -1.42 -1.28 7.33
CA HIS A 251 -1.40 0.17 7.48
C HIS A 251 -2.35 0.95 6.54
N CYS A 252 -2.72 0.38 5.39
CA CYS A 252 -3.56 1.08 4.41
C CYS A 252 -4.36 0.09 3.53
N PRO A 253 -5.33 0.57 2.74
CA PRO A 253 -6.26 -0.30 1.99
C PRO A 253 -5.62 -1.05 0.82
N VAL A 254 -4.36 -0.81 0.49
CA VAL A 254 -3.65 -1.59 -0.56
C VAL A 254 -3.52 -3.05 -0.18
N GLY A 255 -3.24 -3.35 1.11
CA GLY A 255 -3.02 -4.72 1.57
C GLY A 255 -1.81 -5.37 0.90
N CYS A 256 -0.65 -4.70 0.89
CA CYS A 256 0.59 -5.20 0.29
C CYS A 256 0.96 -6.57 0.82
N ASN A 257 1.40 -7.46 -0.07
CA ASN A 257 1.91 -8.78 0.28
C ASN A 257 3.31 -8.67 0.88
N LEU A 258 3.49 -9.25 2.07
CA LEU A 258 4.72 -9.18 2.85
C LEU A 258 5.25 -10.57 3.17
N THR A 259 6.57 -10.64 3.39
CA THR A 259 7.23 -11.72 4.10
C THR A 259 7.78 -11.16 5.41
N LEU A 260 7.37 -11.73 6.53
CA LEU A 260 7.93 -11.44 7.84
C LEU A 260 9.09 -12.39 8.08
N ASN A 261 10.30 -11.87 8.19
CA ASN A 261 11.46 -12.65 8.58
C ASN A 261 11.66 -12.55 10.09
N THR A 262 11.60 -13.67 10.76
CA THR A 262 11.61 -13.77 12.22
C THR A 262 12.79 -14.56 12.74
N ARG A 263 13.17 -14.29 13.98
CA ARG A 263 14.23 -15.01 14.69
C ARG A 263 14.00 -14.91 16.18
N LEU A 264 14.43 -15.94 16.92
CA LEU A 264 14.54 -15.88 18.37
C LEU A 264 15.55 -14.80 18.77
N ASP A 265 15.13 -13.87 19.61
CA ASP A 265 15.92 -12.74 20.07
C ASP A 265 16.13 -12.80 21.59
N ARG A 266 17.40 -12.83 22.03
CA ARG A 266 17.76 -12.90 23.45
C ARG A 266 17.45 -11.58 24.17
N ASP A 267 17.65 -10.44 23.50
CA ASP A 267 17.38 -9.12 24.05
C ASP A 267 15.88 -8.86 24.21
N ALA A 268 15.06 -9.56 23.43
CA ALA A 268 13.59 -9.58 23.60
C ALA A 268 13.13 -10.65 24.60
N GLY A 269 13.98 -11.08 25.52
CA GLY A 269 13.64 -12.09 26.55
C GLY A 269 13.51 -13.50 26.01
N GLY A 270 14.19 -13.85 24.91
CA GLY A 270 14.14 -15.18 24.29
C GLY A 270 12.86 -15.42 23.48
N ARG A 271 12.17 -14.39 23.08
CA ARG A 271 10.98 -14.48 22.20
C ARG A 271 11.39 -14.44 20.73
N VAL A 272 10.57 -15.05 19.88
CA VAL A 272 10.65 -14.88 18.43
C VAL A 272 10.06 -13.52 18.08
N ILE A 273 10.83 -12.67 17.37
CA ILE A 273 10.41 -11.34 16.92
C ILE A 273 10.65 -11.17 15.41
N ILE A 274 9.98 -10.20 14.82
CA ILE A 274 10.22 -9.80 13.44
C ILE A 274 11.56 -9.05 13.38
N LYS A 275 12.49 -9.52 12.54
CA LYS A 275 13.78 -8.90 12.29
C LYS A 275 13.78 -7.99 11.06
N ARG A 276 13.04 -8.35 10.03
CA ARG A 276 12.82 -7.52 8.84
C ARG A 276 11.50 -7.87 8.16
N VAL A 277 10.96 -6.90 7.45
CA VAL A 277 9.79 -7.06 6.59
C VAL A 277 10.24 -6.86 5.14
N MET A 278 9.90 -7.83 4.29
CA MET A 278 10.24 -7.84 2.86
C MET A 278 8.98 -7.85 2.01
N PRO A 279 8.99 -7.27 0.81
CA PRO A 279 7.90 -7.44 -0.13
C PRO A 279 7.84 -8.89 -0.63
N ARG A 280 6.64 -9.36 -0.90
CA ARG A 280 6.34 -10.62 -1.55
C ARG A 280 5.65 -10.31 -2.88
N GLN A 281 6.11 -10.91 -3.98
CA GLN A 281 5.59 -10.58 -5.30
C GLN A 281 4.09 -10.84 -5.42
N ASN A 282 3.34 -9.82 -5.80
CA ASN A 282 1.95 -9.93 -6.24
C ASN A 282 1.67 -8.82 -7.27
N GLU A 283 1.71 -9.19 -8.55
CA GLU A 283 1.58 -8.24 -9.66
C GLU A 283 0.23 -7.53 -9.68
N GLN A 284 -0.79 -8.09 -9.03
CA GLN A 284 -2.13 -7.48 -8.95
C GLN A 284 -2.33 -6.56 -7.73
N VAL A 285 -1.38 -6.50 -6.78
CA VAL A 285 -1.50 -5.70 -5.55
C VAL A 285 -0.37 -4.70 -5.41
N ASN A 286 0.84 -5.17 -5.13
CA ASN A 286 2.00 -4.34 -4.84
C ASN A 286 3.19 -4.63 -5.76
N GLU A 287 3.01 -5.46 -6.79
CA GLU A 287 4.10 -5.96 -7.60
C GLU A 287 5.20 -6.56 -6.71
N ILE A 288 6.32 -5.86 -6.58
CA ILE A 288 7.44 -6.21 -5.69
C ILE A 288 7.82 -5.04 -4.76
N TRP A 289 6.97 -4.04 -4.64
CA TRP A 289 7.26 -2.80 -3.92
C TRP A 289 6.45 -2.69 -2.64
N ILE A 290 7.02 -2.09 -1.61
CA ILE A 290 6.31 -1.66 -0.40
C ILE A 290 6.80 -0.27 0.03
N CYS A 291 5.93 0.51 0.66
CA CYS A 291 6.34 1.78 1.26
C CYS A 291 7.12 1.55 2.57
N ASP A 292 7.87 2.56 3.00
CA ASP A 292 8.67 2.48 4.20
C ASP A 292 7.82 2.36 5.48
N LYS A 293 6.57 2.88 5.50
CA LYS A 293 5.63 2.62 6.60
C LYS A 293 5.34 1.12 6.74
N GLY A 294 5.05 0.43 5.64
CA GLY A 294 4.81 -1.01 5.63
C GLY A 294 6.06 -1.83 5.97
N ARG A 295 7.25 -1.33 5.62
CA ARG A 295 8.52 -2.01 5.91
C ARG A 295 8.95 -1.89 7.36
N PHE A 296 8.86 -0.71 7.93
CA PHE A 296 9.43 -0.41 9.25
C PHE A 296 8.40 -0.34 10.38
N GLY A 297 7.12 -0.22 10.07
CA GLY A 297 6.04 -0.01 11.04
C GLY A 297 5.63 -1.26 11.84
N HIS A 298 6.49 -2.29 11.97
CA HIS A 298 6.15 -3.56 12.63
C HIS A 298 6.55 -3.65 14.11
N HIS A 299 7.32 -2.70 14.64
CA HIS A 299 7.92 -2.79 15.98
C HIS A 299 6.90 -2.83 17.12
N PHE A 300 5.67 -2.36 16.88
CA PHE A 300 4.58 -2.48 17.85
C PHE A 300 4.27 -3.92 18.26
N THR A 301 4.57 -4.91 17.41
CA THR A 301 4.31 -6.32 17.71
C THR A 301 5.13 -6.84 18.89
N ALA A 302 6.33 -6.27 19.10
CA ALA A 302 7.26 -6.64 20.18
C ALA A 302 7.42 -5.53 21.25
N ALA A 303 6.62 -4.46 21.18
CA ALA A 303 6.73 -3.34 22.11
C ALA A 303 6.53 -3.79 23.57
N PRO A 304 7.32 -3.26 24.54
CA PRO A 304 7.30 -3.71 25.91
C PRO A 304 6.05 -3.30 26.69
N ASP A 305 5.34 -2.31 26.23
CA ASP A 305 4.10 -1.78 26.84
C ASP A 305 2.81 -2.42 26.26
N ARG A 306 2.95 -3.58 25.61
CA ARG A 306 1.81 -4.41 25.20
C ARG A 306 1.03 -4.90 26.42
N ILE A 307 -0.31 -4.85 26.34
CA ILE A 307 -1.17 -5.46 27.36
C ILE A 307 -0.99 -6.98 27.31
N THR A 308 -0.65 -7.59 28.44
CA THR A 308 -0.32 -9.02 28.54
C THR A 308 -1.39 -9.85 29.23
N THR A 309 -2.22 -9.23 30.09
CA THR A 309 -3.27 -9.85 30.88
C THR A 309 -4.56 -9.05 30.75
N PRO A 310 -5.76 -9.66 30.93
CA PRO A 310 -6.99 -8.91 31.00
C PRO A 310 -7.00 -7.89 32.16
N LEU A 311 -7.65 -6.76 31.93
CA LEU A 311 -7.85 -5.74 32.96
C LEU A 311 -9.33 -5.53 33.21
N VAL A 312 -9.71 -5.33 34.47
CA VAL A 312 -11.11 -5.06 34.89
C VAL A 312 -11.13 -3.84 35.79
N ARG A 313 -12.15 -3.01 35.65
CA ARG A 313 -12.32 -1.81 36.48
C ARG A 313 -12.88 -2.17 37.85
N LYS A 314 -12.11 -1.92 38.90
CA LYS A 314 -12.50 -2.09 40.31
C LYS A 314 -12.18 -0.81 41.08
N GLY A 315 -13.21 -0.23 41.73
CA GLY A 315 -13.03 1.02 42.47
C GLY A 315 -12.51 2.19 41.62
N GLY A 316 -12.92 2.26 40.35
CA GLY A 316 -12.51 3.30 39.41
C GLY A 316 -11.14 3.09 38.72
N LYS A 317 -10.41 2.03 39.06
CA LYS A 317 -9.07 1.72 38.47
C LYS A 317 -9.09 0.40 37.72
N LEU A 318 -8.38 0.34 36.59
CA LEU A 318 -8.10 -0.90 35.89
C LEU A 318 -7.08 -1.71 36.66
N VAL A 319 -7.40 -2.97 36.96
CA VAL A 319 -6.54 -3.93 37.68
C VAL A 319 -6.48 -5.24 36.92
N GLU A 320 -5.38 -5.95 37.01
CA GLU A 320 -5.22 -7.27 36.37
C GLU A 320 -6.28 -8.25 36.87
N ALA A 321 -6.78 -9.07 35.94
CA ALA A 321 -7.78 -10.09 36.19
C ALA A 321 -7.46 -11.36 35.39
N THR A 322 -8.07 -12.48 35.80
CA THR A 322 -8.01 -13.69 35.00
C THR A 322 -8.96 -13.61 33.79
N TRP A 323 -8.66 -14.38 32.75
CA TRP A 323 -9.56 -14.51 31.61
C TRP A 323 -10.96 -14.98 32.00
N SER A 324 -11.08 -15.90 32.97
CA SER A 324 -12.39 -16.37 33.45
C SER A 324 -13.20 -15.21 34.03
N GLU A 325 -12.59 -14.44 34.95
CA GLU A 325 -13.23 -13.29 35.59
C GLU A 325 -13.67 -12.24 34.55
N ALA A 326 -12.79 -11.90 33.61
CA ALA A 326 -13.11 -10.90 32.58
C ALA A 326 -14.23 -11.36 31.64
N LEU A 327 -14.17 -12.61 31.17
CA LEU A 327 -15.20 -13.15 30.25
C LEU A 327 -16.55 -13.35 30.95
N GLU A 328 -16.57 -13.80 32.21
CA GLU A 328 -17.78 -13.92 33.01
C GLU A 328 -18.46 -12.56 33.23
N LEU A 329 -17.66 -11.52 33.50
CA LEU A 329 -18.18 -10.16 33.66
C LEU A 329 -18.81 -9.65 32.36
N VAL A 330 -18.10 -9.78 31.21
CA VAL A 330 -18.62 -9.38 29.90
C VAL A 330 -19.88 -10.16 29.53
N ALA A 331 -19.87 -11.49 29.67
CA ALA A 331 -21.02 -12.32 29.36
C ALA A 331 -22.20 -12.01 30.29
N GLY A 332 -21.94 -11.75 31.57
CA GLY A 332 -22.98 -11.34 32.53
C GLY A 332 -23.67 -10.06 32.15
N MET A 333 -22.91 -9.04 31.75
CA MET A 333 -23.44 -7.76 31.29
C MET A 333 -24.26 -7.90 30.01
N LEU A 334 -23.75 -8.62 29.01
CA LEU A 334 -24.47 -8.84 27.74
C LEU A 334 -25.76 -9.66 27.97
N LYS A 335 -25.75 -10.61 28.87
CA LYS A 335 -26.93 -11.43 29.21
C LYS A 335 -28.02 -10.64 29.89
N SER A 336 -27.65 -9.67 30.72
CA SER A 336 -28.60 -8.81 31.48
C SER A 336 -28.99 -7.55 30.71
N ALA A 337 -28.39 -7.27 29.55
CA ALA A 337 -28.62 -6.05 28.82
C ALA A 337 -30.10 -5.84 28.46
N GLY A 338 -30.71 -4.82 29.03
CA GLY A 338 -32.08 -4.39 28.78
C GLY A 338 -32.20 -3.35 27.66
N LYS A 339 -31.10 -2.68 27.34
CA LYS A 339 -30.99 -1.66 26.30
C LYS A 339 -30.16 -2.20 25.09
N ALA A 340 -29.83 -1.30 24.15
CA ALA A 340 -29.05 -1.63 22.98
C ALA A 340 -27.61 -2.03 23.31
N VAL A 341 -27.04 -2.90 22.48
CA VAL A 341 -25.62 -3.29 22.48
C VAL A 341 -25.00 -2.87 21.16
N GLY A 342 -23.89 -2.13 21.22
CA GLY A 342 -23.17 -1.68 20.04
C GLY A 342 -21.77 -2.29 19.93
N ALA A 343 -21.27 -2.41 18.70
CA ALA A 343 -19.86 -2.74 18.44
C ALA A 343 -19.22 -1.71 17.50
N LEU A 344 -18.01 -1.27 17.85
CA LEU A 344 -17.13 -0.49 16.97
C LEU A 344 -15.92 -1.34 16.58
N ALA A 345 -15.77 -1.60 15.29
CA ALA A 345 -14.73 -2.44 14.74
C ALA A 345 -13.62 -1.59 14.07
N GLY A 346 -12.38 -1.75 14.52
CA GLY A 346 -11.22 -1.10 13.91
C GLY A 346 -10.74 -1.80 12.62
N PRO A 347 -9.95 -1.11 11.79
CA PRO A 347 -9.59 -1.58 10.46
C PRO A 347 -8.47 -2.65 10.44
N THR A 348 -7.95 -3.05 11.59
CA THR A 348 -6.91 -4.09 11.74
C THR A 348 -7.46 -5.43 12.24
N LEU A 349 -8.79 -5.52 12.40
CA LEU A 349 -9.47 -6.80 12.64
C LEU A 349 -9.48 -7.65 11.38
N SER A 350 -9.24 -8.96 11.50
CA SER A 350 -9.38 -9.88 10.36
C SER A 350 -10.87 -10.14 10.04
N ASN A 351 -11.13 -10.70 8.87
CA ASN A 351 -12.51 -11.08 8.51
C ASN A 351 -13.09 -12.05 9.53
N GLU A 352 -12.27 -12.95 10.06
CA GLU A 352 -12.66 -13.91 11.10
C GLU A 352 -13.01 -13.21 12.43
N ASP A 353 -12.26 -12.15 12.80
CA ASP A 353 -12.57 -11.36 14.00
C ASP A 353 -13.90 -10.61 13.84
N LEU A 354 -14.07 -9.96 12.69
CA LEU A 354 -15.27 -9.22 12.33
C LEU A 354 -16.49 -10.12 12.31
N TRP A 355 -16.37 -11.31 11.73
CA TRP A 355 -17.43 -12.30 11.70
C TRP A 355 -17.82 -12.74 13.12
N ALA A 356 -16.85 -13.08 13.96
CA ALA A 356 -17.11 -13.49 15.34
C ALA A 356 -17.74 -12.36 16.18
N LEU A 357 -17.30 -11.11 15.99
CA LEU A 357 -17.88 -9.94 16.64
C LEU A 357 -19.33 -9.71 16.18
N ARG A 358 -19.58 -9.76 14.87
CA ARG A 358 -20.93 -9.70 14.32
C ARG A 358 -21.83 -10.75 14.95
N ARG A 359 -21.39 -12.01 14.97
CA ARG A 359 -22.15 -13.14 15.53
C ARG A 359 -22.48 -12.95 17.02
N LEU A 360 -21.56 -12.36 17.78
CA LEU A 360 -21.78 -12.04 19.20
C LEU A 360 -22.86 -10.98 19.39
N VAL A 361 -22.85 -9.93 18.56
CA VAL A 361 -23.66 -8.72 18.77
C VAL A 361 -25.02 -8.78 18.05
N GLU A 362 -25.11 -9.41 16.86
CA GLU A 362 -26.35 -9.44 16.05
C GLU A 362 -27.55 -10.07 16.81
N GLY A 363 -27.28 -10.94 17.79
CA GLY A 363 -28.31 -11.55 18.64
C GLY A 363 -28.76 -10.70 19.83
N GLN A 364 -28.14 -9.55 20.05
CA GLN A 364 -28.43 -8.64 21.16
C GLN A 364 -29.53 -7.65 20.79
N ARG A 365 -30.19 -7.13 21.81
CA ARG A 365 -31.26 -6.13 21.63
C ARG A 365 -30.69 -4.84 21.05
N GLY A 366 -31.34 -4.28 20.03
CA GLY A 366 -30.92 -3.04 19.39
C GLY A 366 -29.51 -3.03 18.85
N ALA A 367 -29.03 -4.20 18.38
CA ALA A 367 -27.68 -4.40 17.86
C ALA A 367 -27.28 -3.38 16.79
N ARG A 368 -26.08 -2.80 16.93
CA ARG A 368 -25.47 -1.92 15.96
C ARG A 368 -24.03 -2.34 15.69
N LEU A 369 -23.63 -2.34 14.42
CA LEU A 369 -22.32 -2.78 13.96
C LEU A 369 -21.64 -1.64 13.21
N GLY A 370 -20.81 -0.87 13.91
CA GLY A 370 -20.10 0.27 13.36
C GLY A 370 -18.66 -0.04 12.96
N VAL A 371 -18.22 0.47 11.80
CA VAL A 371 -16.81 0.48 11.41
C VAL A 371 -16.15 1.80 11.78
N TRP A 372 -14.96 1.73 12.36
CA TRP A 372 -14.21 2.91 12.79
C TRP A 372 -12.97 3.13 11.90
N PRO A 373 -12.59 4.39 11.56
CA PRO A 373 -13.34 5.63 11.77
C PRO A 373 -14.50 5.79 10.75
N PRO A 374 -15.62 6.42 11.13
CA PRO A 374 -16.80 6.59 10.26
C PRO A 374 -16.64 7.80 9.32
N THR A 375 -15.53 7.87 8.60
CA THR A 375 -15.20 9.01 7.73
C THR A 375 -15.62 8.80 6.28
N MET A 376 -15.79 7.56 5.85
CA MET A 376 -16.05 7.19 4.46
C MET A 376 -17.19 6.16 4.40
N THR A 377 -18.10 6.30 3.42
CA THR A 377 -19.24 5.41 3.16
C THR A 377 -19.33 5.06 1.68
N GLY A 378 -20.25 4.19 1.26
CA GLY A 378 -20.44 3.77 -0.14
C GLY A 378 -19.94 2.35 -0.43
N GLY A 379 -19.86 1.49 0.59
CA GLY A 379 -19.52 0.08 0.43
C GLY A 379 -20.52 -0.66 -0.48
N ASP A 380 -21.79 -0.25 -0.52
CA ASP A 380 -22.82 -0.75 -1.42
C ASP A 380 -22.50 -0.40 -2.90
N LEU A 381 -22.01 0.82 -3.17
CA LEU A 381 -21.57 1.23 -4.50
C LEU A 381 -20.32 0.47 -4.94
N ILE A 382 -19.40 0.20 -4.03
CA ILE A 382 -18.24 -0.66 -4.31
C ILE A 382 -18.67 -2.09 -4.63
N ALA A 383 -19.67 -2.63 -3.94
CA ALA A 383 -20.23 -3.95 -4.25
C ALA A 383 -20.99 -3.95 -5.60
N GLU A 384 -21.56 -2.82 -6.01
CA GLU A 384 -22.31 -2.67 -7.24
C GLU A 384 -21.38 -2.46 -8.46
N VAL A 385 -20.51 -1.43 -8.43
CA VAL A 385 -19.71 -0.95 -9.58
C VAL A 385 -18.23 -0.76 -9.25
N GLY A 386 -17.71 -1.45 -8.25
CA GLY A 386 -16.28 -1.42 -7.94
C GLY A 386 -15.42 -1.90 -9.11
N VAL A 387 -14.10 -1.72 -9.03
CA VAL A 387 -13.18 -2.19 -10.08
C VAL A 387 -13.37 -3.70 -10.33
N ALA A 388 -13.61 -4.09 -11.56
CA ALA A 388 -13.95 -5.48 -11.89
C ALA A 388 -12.77 -6.44 -11.63
N GLN A 389 -13.07 -7.75 -11.55
CA GLN A 389 -12.05 -8.79 -11.42
C GLN A 389 -11.03 -8.72 -12.56
N GLY A 390 -9.78 -8.96 -12.25
CA GLY A 390 -8.67 -8.89 -13.21
C GLY A 390 -8.20 -7.45 -13.51
N THR A 391 -8.75 -6.43 -12.86
CA THR A 391 -8.21 -5.08 -12.97
C THR A 391 -6.77 -5.04 -12.46
N ASN A 392 -5.88 -4.46 -13.27
CA ASN A 392 -4.52 -4.20 -12.89
C ASN A 392 -4.08 -2.82 -13.41
N PHE A 393 -3.92 -1.85 -12.53
CA PHE A 393 -3.59 -0.48 -12.92
C PHE A 393 -2.28 -0.39 -13.70
N THR A 394 -1.31 -1.26 -13.40
CA THR A 394 -0.04 -1.27 -14.12
C THR A 394 -0.16 -1.76 -15.57
N ASP A 395 -1.24 -2.42 -15.93
CA ASP A 395 -1.50 -2.85 -17.32
C ASP A 395 -2.27 -1.79 -18.12
N MET A 396 -2.82 -0.77 -17.43
CA MET A 396 -3.48 0.35 -18.08
C MET A 396 -2.44 1.22 -18.81
N GLY A 397 -2.79 1.69 -19.98
CA GLY A 397 -1.91 2.49 -20.84
C GLY A 397 -2.69 3.36 -21.81
N LYS A 398 -2.15 3.56 -23.00
CA LYS A 398 -2.79 4.43 -24.01
C LYS A 398 -4.24 4.01 -24.29
N GLY A 399 -5.15 4.97 -24.18
CA GLY A 399 -6.61 4.79 -24.36
C GLY A 399 -7.34 4.62 -23.03
N ALA A 400 -6.65 4.27 -21.94
CA ALA A 400 -7.25 4.23 -20.61
C ALA A 400 -7.24 5.61 -19.93
N CYS A 401 -8.20 5.82 -19.01
CA CYS A 401 -8.27 7.01 -18.16
C CYS A 401 -8.38 6.61 -16.67
N ILE A 402 -7.65 7.30 -15.82
CA ILE A 402 -7.74 7.18 -14.37
C ILE A 402 -8.10 8.54 -13.79
N VAL A 403 -9.19 8.61 -13.04
CA VAL A 403 -9.63 9.82 -12.35
C VAL A 403 -9.37 9.64 -10.85
N VAL A 404 -8.58 10.53 -10.23
CA VAL A 404 -8.32 10.52 -8.79
C VAL A 404 -8.98 11.73 -8.16
N VAL A 405 -9.89 11.48 -7.21
CA VAL A 405 -10.73 12.53 -6.59
C VAL A 405 -10.51 12.57 -5.08
N ALA A 406 -10.33 13.76 -4.53
CA ALA A 406 -10.27 14.03 -3.07
C ALA A 406 -9.28 13.12 -2.32
N SER A 407 -8.10 12.85 -2.90
CA SER A 407 -7.05 12.02 -2.30
C SER A 407 -5.66 12.52 -2.64
N ASP A 408 -4.76 12.46 -1.65
CA ASP A 408 -3.32 12.46 -1.84
C ASP A 408 -2.80 11.02 -1.72
N LEU A 409 -2.84 10.28 -2.82
CA LEU A 409 -2.50 8.86 -2.83
C LEU A 409 -1.08 8.55 -2.32
N GLU A 410 -0.12 9.49 -2.46
CA GLU A 410 1.23 9.24 -1.94
C GLU A 410 1.26 9.22 -0.41
N GLU A 411 0.37 9.97 0.25
CA GLU A 411 0.23 9.99 1.71
C GLU A 411 -0.71 8.89 2.22
N GLU A 412 -1.81 8.64 1.54
CA GLU A 412 -2.87 7.74 2.01
C GLU A 412 -2.64 6.27 1.62
N ALA A 413 -2.17 6.03 0.39
CA ALA A 413 -1.99 4.69 -0.18
C ALA A 413 -0.82 4.66 -1.19
N PRO A 414 0.44 4.72 -0.74
CA PRO A 414 1.61 4.96 -1.60
C PRO A 414 1.75 4.01 -2.78
N ILE A 415 1.35 2.75 -2.62
CA ILE A 415 1.41 1.78 -3.73
C ILE A 415 0.31 2.05 -4.78
N TYR A 416 -0.87 2.56 -4.39
CA TYR A 416 -1.84 3.02 -5.39
C TYR A 416 -1.29 4.22 -6.17
N TRP A 417 -0.64 5.17 -5.48
CA TRP A 417 0.07 6.27 -6.16
C TRP A 417 1.08 5.74 -7.19
N HIS A 418 1.92 4.78 -6.79
CA HIS A 418 2.92 4.18 -7.67
C HIS A 418 2.28 3.51 -8.90
N ARG A 419 1.25 2.69 -8.70
CA ARG A 419 0.56 1.98 -9.80
C ARG A 419 -0.14 2.95 -10.76
N VAL A 420 -0.74 4.04 -10.26
CA VAL A 420 -1.33 5.11 -11.08
C VAL A 420 -0.24 5.85 -11.88
N LYS A 421 0.90 6.13 -11.26
CA LYS A 421 2.07 6.70 -11.96
C LYS A 421 2.54 5.79 -13.09
N VAL A 422 2.70 4.50 -12.85
CA VAL A 422 3.11 3.53 -13.89
C VAL A 422 2.12 3.49 -15.05
N ALA A 423 0.82 3.54 -14.77
CA ALA A 423 -0.21 3.64 -15.81
C ALA A 423 -0.06 4.91 -16.66
N ALA A 424 0.18 6.05 -16.00
CA ALA A 424 0.41 7.33 -16.69
C ALA A 424 1.69 7.29 -17.55
N ASP A 425 2.78 6.71 -17.07
CA ASP A 425 4.03 6.53 -17.82
C ASP A 425 3.83 5.64 -19.06
N ARG A 426 2.90 4.68 -18.99
CA ARG A 426 2.48 3.84 -20.15
C ARG A 426 1.48 4.52 -21.09
N GLY A 427 1.13 5.78 -20.80
CA GLY A 427 0.28 6.61 -21.64
C GLY A 427 -1.21 6.60 -21.28
N ALA A 428 -1.60 6.08 -20.12
CA ALA A 428 -2.94 6.29 -19.60
C ALA A 428 -3.16 7.79 -19.29
N THR A 429 -4.34 8.29 -19.57
CA THR A 429 -4.71 9.67 -19.25
C THR A 429 -5.05 9.73 -17.76
N LEU A 430 -4.33 10.58 -17.02
CA LEU A 430 -4.62 10.85 -15.62
C LEU A 430 -5.39 12.15 -15.48
N VAL A 431 -6.49 12.16 -14.72
CA VAL A 431 -7.28 13.34 -14.34
C VAL A 431 -7.22 13.46 -12.82
N VAL A 432 -6.65 14.55 -12.31
CA VAL A 432 -6.54 14.81 -10.85
C VAL A 432 -7.59 15.87 -10.48
N VAL A 433 -8.58 15.43 -9.68
CA VAL A 433 -9.68 16.28 -9.18
C VAL A 433 -9.46 16.47 -7.67
N ASN A 434 -8.85 17.59 -7.29
CA ASN A 434 -8.51 17.83 -5.89
C ASN A 434 -8.57 19.34 -5.56
N GLY A 435 -8.92 19.67 -4.32
CA GLY A 435 -8.92 21.06 -3.82
C GLY A 435 -7.52 21.68 -3.78
N ARG A 436 -6.47 20.88 -3.70
CA ARG A 436 -5.05 21.30 -3.63
C ARG A 436 -4.17 20.54 -4.63
N ALA A 437 -2.94 20.98 -4.77
CA ALA A 437 -1.94 20.26 -5.55
C ALA A 437 -1.44 19.02 -4.78
N THR A 438 -1.29 17.90 -5.51
CA THR A 438 -0.68 16.64 -5.03
C THR A 438 0.50 16.25 -5.91
N LYS A 439 1.28 15.24 -5.52
CA LYS A 439 2.39 14.74 -6.35
C LYS A 439 1.92 14.19 -7.71
N LEU A 440 0.69 13.68 -7.80
CA LEU A 440 0.11 13.19 -9.06
C LEU A 440 -0.04 14.28 -10.13
N ASP A 441 -0.08 15.55 -9.75
CA ASP A 441 -0.14 16.67 -10.70
C ASP A 441 1.04 16.72 -11.69
N ARG A 442 2.15 16.06 -11.36
CA ARG A 442 3.33 15.99 -12.23
C ARG A 442 3.08 15.15 -13.48
N TYR A 443 2.14 14.19 -13.41
CA TYR A 443 1.91 13.19 -14.46
C TYR A 443 0.69 13.50 -15.34
N THR A 444 0.03 14.64 -15.11
CA THR A 444 -1.18 15.01 -15.87
C THR A 444 -1.17 16.45 -16.35
N ARG A 445 -1.91 16.68 -17.43
CA ARG A 445 -2.34 17.99 -17.90
C ARG A 445 -3.74 18.37 -17.41
N HIS A 446 -4.53 17.40 -16.93
CA HIS A 446 -5.92 17.56 -16.51
C HIS A 446 -5.97 17.71 -14.98
N ARG A 447 -5.75 18.94 -14.49
CA ARG A 447 -5.77 19.31 -13.06
C ARG A 447 -7.05 20.05 -12.78
N VAL A 448 -8.09 19.34 -12.40
CA VAL A 448 -9.40 19.92 -12.08
C VAL A 448 -9.40 20.34 -10.61
N ARG A 449 -9.53 21.63 -10.35
CA ARG A 449 -9.56 22.20 -9.01
C ARG A 449 -10.98 22.54 -8.59
N TYR A 450 -11.30 22.30 -7.33
CA TYR A 450 -12.56 22.66 -6.70
C TYR A 450 -12.31 23.42 -5.39
N HIS A 451 -13.29 24.18 -4.93
CA HIS A 451 -13.34 24.66 -3.56
C HIS A 451 -13.90 23.56 -2.66
N TYR A 452 -13.30 23.35 -1.49
CA TYR A 452 -13.75 22.31 -0.55
C TYR A 452 -15.25 22.49 -0.23
N GLY A 453 -16.02 21.45 -0.51
CA GLY A 453 -17.48 21.42 -0.51
C GLY A 453 -18.11 21.40 -1.90
N ASP A 454 -17.37 21.64 -2.99
CA ASP A 454 -17.83 21.60 -4.38
C ASP A 454 -17.43 20.32 -5.13
N GLU A 455 -16.92 19.30 -4.45
CA GLU A 455 -16.40 18.04 -5.02
C GLU A 455 -17.44 17.35 -5.92
N VAL A 456 -18.67 17.22 -5.39
CA VAL A 456 -19.79 16.57 -6.08
C VAL A 456 -20.23 17.40 -7.30
N ALA A 457 -20.34 18.72 -7.14
CA ALA A 457 -20.70 19.61 -8.23
C ALA A 457 -19.68 19.55 -9.38
N THR A 458 -18.39 19.50 -9.03
CA THR A 458 -17.28 19.39 -9.99
C THR A 458 -17.34 18.07 -10.78
N LEU A 459 -17.56 16.94 -10.08
CA LEU A 459 -17.67 15.64 -10.73
C LEU A 459 -18.92 15.53 -11.61
N ASN A 460 -20.03 16.10 -11.17
CA ASN A 460 -21.24 16.25 -11.99
C ASN A 460 -20.99 17.12 -13.23
N GLY A 461 -20.19 18.18 -13.11
CA GLY A 461 -19.77 19.00 -14.24
C GLY A 461 -18.96 18.22 -15.28
N LEU A 462 -18.02 17.36 -14.82
CA LEU A 462 -17.29 16.45 -15.70
C LEU A 462 -18.22 15.47 -16.39
N LEU A 463 -19.17 14.85 -15.64
CA LEU A 463 -20.15 13.94 -16.22
C LEU A 463 -21.01 14.61 -17.27
N ARG A 464 -21.57 15.79 -16.97
CA ARG A 464 -22.39 16.56 -17.94
C ARG A 464 -21.64 16.82 -19.23
N GLN A 465 -20.40 17.28 -19.14
CA GLN A 465 -19.60 17.60 -20.34
C GLN A 465 -19.11 16.33 -21.05
N ALA A 466 -18.85 15.24 -20.35
CA ALA A 466 -18.48 13.95 -20.95
C ALA A 466 -19.64 13.34 -21.75
N LEU A 467 -20.87 13.46 -21.26
CA LEU A 467 -22.08 12.99 -21.94
C LEU A 467 -22.46 13.84 -23.14
N GLY A 468 -22.27 15.19 -23.09
CA GLY A 468 -22.78 16.10 -24.13
C GLY A 468 -24.31 15.92 -24.32
N ASP A 469 -24.70 15.56 -25.52
CA ASP A 469 -26.10 15.28 -25.89
C ASP A 469 -26.51 13.81 -25.70
N ALA A 470 -25.61 12.94 -25.29
CA ALA A 470 -25.91 11.53 -25.10
C ALA A 470 -26.93 11.31 -23.97
N ALA A 471 -27.88 10.43 -24.24
CA ALA A 471 -28.93 10.05 -23.30
C ALA A 471 -28.99 8.52 -23.21
N PRO A 472 -28.11 7.89 -22.36
CA PRO A 472 -28.11 6.46 -22.20
C PRO A 472 -29.43 5.98 -21.57
N ASP A 473 -29.93 4.84 -22.05
CA ASP A 473 -31.14 4.20 -21.51
C ASP A 473 -30.76 3.45 -20.18
N ILE A 474 -30.76 4.23 -19.09
CA ILE A 474 -30.39 3.77 -17.76
C ILE A 474 -31.44 4.24 -16.75
N ASP A 475 -31.85 3.37 -15.84
CA ASP A 475 -32.78 3.72 -14.76
C ASP A 475 -32.29 4.92 -13.94
N GLY A 476 -33.18 5.91 -13.75
CA GLY A 476 -32.88 7.14 -13.02
C GLY A 476 -32.13 8.22 -13.83
N PHE A 477 -31.83 7.97 -15.13
CA PHE A 477 -31.03 8.91 -15.91
C PHE A 477 -31.73 10.26 -16.15
N ASP A 478 -33.05 10.30 -16.42
CA ASP A 478 -33.77 11.55 -16.63
C ASP A 478 -33.69 12.48 -15.40
N GLN A 479 -33.85 11.93 -14.19
CA GLN A 479 -33.69 12.70 -12.95
C GLN A 479 -32.26 13.20 -12.74
N LEU A 480 -31.26 12.37 -13.04
CA LEU A 480 -29.86 12.75 -12.98
C LEU A 480 -29.58 13.86 -14.03
N ARG A 481 -30.02 13.72 -15.26
CA ARG A 481 -29.85 14.71 -16.34
C ARG A 481 -30.41 16.07 -15.95
N ALA A 482 -31.63 16.12 -15.41
CA ALA A 482 -32.21 17.36 -14.91
C ALA A 482 -31.36 17.99 -13.77
N ALA A 483 -30.80 17.17 -12.87
CA ALA A 483 -29.92 17.67 -11.84
C ALA A 483 -28.56 18.18 -12.38
N LEU A 484 -28.07 17.60 -13.47
CA LEU A 484 -26.81 18.00 -14.13
C LEU A 484 -26.94 19.34 -14.90
N GLU A 485 -28.15 19.83 -15.25
CA GLU A 485 -28.34 21.12 -15.97
C GLU A 485 -27.66 22.29 -15.25
N ASN A 486 -27.68 22.29 -13.92
CA ASN A 486 -27.06 23.31 -13.08
C ASN A 486 -25.61 23.00 -12.64
N ALA A 487 -25.02 21.90 -13.10
CA ALA A 487 -23.64 21.57 -12.77
C ALA A 487 -22.67 22.57 -13.43
N PRO A 488 -21.57 22.95 -12.76
CA PRO A 488 -20.63 23.95 -13.30
C PRO A 488 -19.94 23.44 -14.56
N ALA A 489 -19.52 24.38 -15.41
CA ALA A 489 -18.55 24.05 -16.45
C ALA A 489 -17.19 23.81 -15.82
N VAL A 490 -16.55 22.71 -16.19
CA VAL A 490 -15.23 22.32 -15.72
C VAL A 490 -14.28 22.14 -16.92
N ASP A 491 -13.11 21.57 -16.71
CA ASP A 491 -12.13 21.29 -17.77
C ASP A 491 -12.73 20.38 -18.86
N ALA A 492 -13.07 20.99 -20.01
CA ALA A 492 -13.66 20.28 -21.14
C ALA A 492 -12.73 19.20 -21.74
N ALA A 493 -11.40 19.42 -21.66
CA ALA A 493 -10.44 18.44 -22.14
C ALA A 493 -10.38 17.22 -21.21
N ALA A 494 -10.50 17.42 -19.90
CA ALA A 494 -10.64 16.32 -18.95
C ALA A 494 -11.94 15.51 -19.20
N ALA A 495 -13.06 16.20 -19.43
CA ALA A 495 -14.33 15.54 -19.75
C ALA A 495 -14.25 14.74 -21.07
N GLN A 496 -13.61 15.28 -22.09
CA GLN A 496 -13.37 14.57 -23.35
C GLN A 496 -12.47 13.35 -23.18
N ALA A 497 -11.44 13.44 -22.34
CA ALA A 497 -10.56 12.31 -22.03
C ALA A 497 -11.34 11.18 -21.34
N ILE A 498 -12.26 11.52 -20.44
CA ILE A 498 -13.17 10.56 -19.80
C ILE A 498 -14.12 9.92 -20.82
N ALA A 499 -14.76 10.74 -21.66
CA ALA A 499 -15.71 10.25 -22.66
C ALA A 499 -15.08 9.35 -23.73
N GLY A 500 -13.83 9.64 -24.11
CA GLY A 500 -13.07 8.88 -25.11
C GLY A 500 -12.29 7.69 -24.57
N ALA A 501 -12.35 7.42 -23.26
CA ALA A 501 -11.60 6.33 -22.65
C ALA A 501 -12.12 4.96 -23.09
N THR A 502 -11.22 4.02 -23.39
CA THR A 502 -11.59 2.62 -23.57
C THR A 502 -11.81 1.94 -22.22
N ASP A 503 -11.04 2.33 -21.21
CA ASP A 503 -11.12 1.85 -19.84
C ASP A 503 -11.08 3.04 -18.89
N LEU A 504 -11.91 3.01 -17.86
CA LEU A 504 -12.01 4.08 -16.87
C LEU A 504 -12.06 3.56 -15.45
N VAL A 505 -11.12 4.01 -14.64
CA VAL A 505 -11.14 3.81 -13.19
C VAL A 505 -11.30 5.16 -12.50
N VAL A 506 -12.21 5.22 -11.52
CA VAL A 506 -12.37 6.38 -10.63
C VAL A 506 -11.92 5.99 -9.21
N ILE A 507 -10.91 6.67 -8.70
CA ILE A 507 -10.37 6.47 -7.35
C ILE A 507 -10.84 7.63 -6.47
N VAL A 508 -11.56 7.33 -5.40
CA VAL A 508 -12.15 8.33 -4.49
C VAL A 508 -11.52 8.22 -3.10
N GLY A 509 -10.96 9.32 -2.62
CA GLY A 509 -10.51 9.48 -1.24
C GLY A 509 -11.51 10.24 -0.38
N GLY A 510 -11.07 10.57 0.84
CA GLY A 510 -11.90 11.24 1.84
C GLY A 510 -11.35 12.57 2.35
N GLU A 511 -10.40 13.20 1.65
CA GLU A 511 -9.74 14.41 2.14
C GLU A 511 -10.72 15.55 2.40
N GLY A 512 -10.86 15.92 3.67
CA GLY A 512 -11.74 17.02 4.10
C GLY A 512 -13.24 16.71 4.05
N LEU A 513 -13.66 15.50 3.71
CA LEU A 513 -15.07 15.16 3.54
C LEU A 513 -15.71 14.69 4.85
N SER A 514 -16.94 15.14 5.11
CA SER A 514 -17.82 14.47 6.04
C SER A 514 -18.33 13.16 5.43
N MET A 515 -18.79 12.21 6.23
CA MET A 515 -19.39 10.96 5.75
C MET A 515 -20.50 11.21 4.71
N ALA A 516 -21.37 12.17 4.95
CA ALA A 516 -22.46 12.53 4.01
C ALA A 516 -21.91 13.09 2.67
N ALA A 517 -20.88 13.95 2.73
CA ALA A 517 -20.23 14.47 1.52
C ALA A 517 -19.50 13.37 0.76
N HIS A 518 -18.82 12.46 1.47
CA HIS A 518 -18.17 11.30 0.86
C HIS A 518 -19.19 10.39 0.16
N GLY A 519 -20.31 10.05 0.80
CA GLY A 519 -21.36 9.24 0.18
C GLY A 519 -21.94 9.87 -1.09
N ALA A 520 -22.14 11.19 -1.08
CA ALA A 520 -22.59 11.92 -2.26
C ALA A 520 -21.50 11.90 -3.37
N LEU A 521 -20.23 12.02 -3.02
CA LEU A 521 -19.13 11.94 -3.98
C LEU A 521 -18.99 10.54 -4.59
N MET A 522 -19.10 9.49 -3.78
CA MET A 522 -19.11 8.10 -4.25
C MET A 522 -20.27 7.85 -5.24
N GLN A 523 -21.47 8.38 -4.95
CA GLN A 523 -22.60 8.28 -5.86
C GLN A 523 -22.35 9.03 -7.18
N ALA A 524 -21.74 10.23 -7.13
CA ALA A 524 -21.38 10.98 -8.34
C ALA A 524 -20.34 10.23 -9.18
N ALA A 525 -19.36 9.60 -8.54
CA ALA A 525 -18.35 8.77 -9.19
C ALA A 525 -18.95 7.50 -9.82
N ALA A 526 -19.87 6.82 -9.11
CA ALA A 526 -20.62 5.69 -9.65
C ALA A 526 -21.47 6.10 -10.87
N ASN A 527 -22.17 7.25 -10.79
CA ASN A 527 -22.94 7.78 -11.92
C ASN A 527 -22.05 8.04 -13.14
N LEU A 528 -20.84 8.59 -12.93
CA LEU A 528 -19.87 8.83 -14.02
C LEU A 528 -19.54 7.52 -14.74
N LEU A 529 -19.21 6.47 -13.99
CA LEU A 529 -18.85 5.16 -14.53
C LEU A 529 -20.03 4.48 -15.24
N VAL A 530 -21.20 4.46 -14.60
CA VAL A 530 -22.41 3.82 -15.12
C VAL A 530 -22.89 4.53 -16.39
N ALA A 531 -23.01 5.87 -16.36
CA ALA A 531 -23.52 6.64 -17.49
C ALA A 531 -22.58 6.65 -18.70
N THR A 532 -21.29 6.42 -18.51
CA THR A 532 -20.29 6.29 -19.59
C THR A 532 -20.01 4.81 -19.96
N GLY A 533 -20.66 3.84 -19.33
CA GLY A 533 -20.53 2.42 -19.66
C GLY A 533 -19.21 1.76 -19.20
N HIS A 534 -18.58 2.28 -18.15
CA HIS A 534 -17.28 1.81 -17.65
C HIS A 534 -17.41 0.98 -16.36
N VAL A 535 -18.24 -0.07 -16.39
CA VAL A 535 -18.49 -0.98 -15.28
C VAL A 535 -18.44 -2.45 -15.73
N GLY A 536 -18.21 -3.37 -14.83
CA GLY A 536 -18.36 -4.80 -15.03
C GLY A 536 -17.32 -5.47 -15.95
N ARG A 537 -16.22 -4.82 -16.27
CA ARG A 537 -15.10 -5.39 -17.05
C ARG A 537 -13.74 -4.97 -16.46
N PRO A 538 -12.66 -5.75 -16.65
CA PRO A 538 -11.33 -5.41 -16.14
C PRO A 538 -10.92 -3.99 -16.50
N ASN A 539 -10.14 -3.35 -15.63
CA ASN A 539 -9.67 -1.96 -15.76
C ASN A 539 -10.77 -0.90 -15.80
N ASN A 540 -11.97 -1.23 -15.32
CA ASN A 540 -13.09 -0.31 -15.18
C ASN A 540 -13.72 -0.42 -13.79
N GLY A 541 -14.21 0.69 -13.27
CA GLY A 541 -14.97 0.72 -12.02
C GLY A 541 -14.45 1.69 -10.96
N LEU A 542 -15.09 1.62 -9.80
CA LEU A 542 -14.89 2.51 -8.66
C LEU A 542 -13.93 1.89 -7.64
N LEU A 543 -12.99 2.68 -7.13
CA LEU A 543 -12.11 2.32 -6.02
C LEU A 543 -12.19 3.37 -4.92
N ALA A 544 -12.42 2.96 -3.67
CA ALA A 544 -12.34 3.83 -2.51
C ALA A 544 -11.01 3.65 -1.78
N VAL A 545 -10.41 4.77 -1.37
CA VAL A 545 -9.18 4.77 -0.55
C VAL A 545 -9.57 4.68 0.92
N TRP A 546 -10.04 3.50 1.35
CA TRP A 546 -10.53 3.27 2.70
C TRP A 546 -9.49 3.60 3.79
N PRO A 547 -9.92 4.03 4.99
CA PRO A 547 -9.02 4.21 6.12
C PRO A 547 -8.63 2.85 6.72
N GLY A 548 -7.45 2.32 6.39
CA GLY A 548 -6.90 1.09 6.95
C GLY A 548 -7.08 -0.17 6.11
N ALA A 549 -6.48 -1.26 6.56
CA ALA A 549 -6.22 -2.44 5.73
C ALA A 549 -7.45 -3.31 5.45
N ASN A 550 -8.38 -3.42 6.41
CA ASN A 550 -9.53 -4.32 6.31
C ASN A 550 -10.88 -3.60 6.49
N THR A 551 -10.95 -2.31 6.19
CA THR A 551 -12.23 -1.58 6.19
C THR A 551 -13.21 -2.19 5.20
N GLN A 552 -12.76 -2.62 4.01
CA GLN A 552 -13.60 -3.33 3.05
C GLN A 552 -14.17 -4.61 3.66
N GLY A 553 -13.34 -5.42 4.36
CA GLY A 553 -13.82 -6.63 5.05
C GLY A 553 -14.82 -6.32 6.15
N ALA A 554 -14.69 -5.20 6.86
CA ALA A 554 -15.68 -4.78 7.85
C ALA A 554 -17.03 -4.45 7.17
N LEU A 555 -17.01 -3.70 6.06
CA LEU A 555 -18.22 -3.43 5.27
C LEU A 555 -18.84 -4.74 4.74
N ASP A 556 -18.03 -5.67 4.24
CA ASP A 556 -18.46 -6.98 3.75
C ASP A 556 -19.13 -7.83 4.86
N MET A 557 -18.67 -7.69 6.11
CA MET A 557 -19.23 -8.36 7.27
C MET A 557 -20.43 -7.58 7.89
N GLY A 558 -20.88 -6.49 7.27
CA GLY A 558 -22.06 -5.72 7.65
C GLY A 558 -21.84 -4.68 8.72
N PHE A 559 -20.59 -4.28 8.99
CA PHE A 559 -20.29 -3.10 9.80
C PHE A 559 -20.40 -1.85 8.93
N THR A 560 -21.07 -0.80 9.44
CA THR A 560 -21.31 0.41 8.66
C THR A 560 -20.77 1.66 9.37
N PRO A 561 -20.35 2.70 8.64
CA PRO A 561 -19.97 3.98 9.23
C PRO A 561 -21.18 4.73 9.80
N GLU A 562 -22.38 4.50 9.25
CA GLU A 562 -23.64 5.04 9.75
C GLU A 562 -23.95 4.52 11.17
N ASP A 563 -23.77 3.20 11.39
CA ASP A 563 -23.94 2.61 12.73
C ASP A 563 -22.87 3.11 13.71
N ALA A 564 -21.63 3.31 13.25
CA ALA A 564 -20.58 3.89 14.10
C ALA A 564 -20.95 5.31 14.54
N THR A 565 -21.41 6.14 13.60
CA THR A 565 -21.88 7.50 13.90
C THR A 565 -23.08 7.45 14.86
N HIS A 566 -24.04 6.57 14.61
CA HIS A 566 -25.20 6.40 15.51
C HIS A 566 -24.79 5.98 16.92
N ILE A 567 -23.82 5.08 17.06
CA ILE A 567 -23.30 4.66 18.38
C ILE A 567 -22.68 5.84 19.11
N ILE A 568 -21.85 6.64 18.45
CA ILE A 568 -21.23 7.82 19.08
C ILE A 568 -22.25 8.87 19.45
N ASP A 569 -23.17 9.22 18.55
CA ASP A 569 -24.19 10.25 18.80
C ASP A 569 -25.19 9.86 19.91
N ASN A 570 -25.32 8.58 20.23
CA ASN A 570 -26.27 8.04 21.18
C ASN A 570 -25.63 7.13 22.24
N ALA A 571 -24.35 7.30 22.57
CA ALA A 571 -23.59 6.38 23.44
C ALA A 571 -24.28 6.10 24.79
N ALA A 572 -24.88 7.09 25.42
CA ALA A 572 -25.65 6.95 26.67
C ALA A 572 -26.90 6.03 26.57
N SER A 573 -27.38 5.77 25.35
CA SER A 573 -28.50 4.85 25.10
C SER A 573 -28.12 3.38 25.05
N PHE A 574 -26.85 3.09 24.91
CA PHE A 574 -26.32 1.72 24.87
C PHE A 574 -26.02 1.21 26.28
N GLU A 575 -26.45 -0.01 26.58
CA GLU A 575 -26.11 -0.71 27.82
C GLU A 575 -24.67 -1.16 27.82
N ALA A 576 -24.21 -1.64 26.67
CA ALA A 576 -22.82 -2.07 26.48
C ALA A 576 -22.30 -1.70 25.08
N LEU A 577 -21.04 -1.30 25.04
CA LEU A 577 -20.28 -1.07 23.81
C LEU A 577 -19.06 -2.01 23.78
N ILE A 578 -18.87 -2.72 22.68
CA ILE A 578 -17.67 -3.52 22.40
C ILE A 578 -16.83 -2.77 21.39
N ILE A 579 -15.67 -2.27 21.80
CA ILE A 579 -14.73 -1.52 20.95
C ILE A 579 -13.54 -2.42 20.65
N ALA A 580 -13.46 -2.88 19.42
CA ALA A 580 -12.49 -3.89 19.03
C ALA A 580 -11.43 -3.31 18.09
N GLY A 581 -10.18 -3.27 18.55
CA GLY A 581 -9.04 -2.81 17.71
C GLY A 581 -9.18 -1.40 17.14
N ALA A 582 -9.89 -0.53 17.84
CA ALA A 582 -10.12 0.88 17.51
C ALA A 582 -9.83 1.78 18.70
N ASP A 583 -9.53 3.05 18.43
CA ASP A 583 -9.28 4.06 19.47
C ASP A 583 -10.07 5.36 19.25
N PRO A 584 -11.43 5.29 19.32
CA PRO A 584 -12.28 6.45 19.08
C PRO A 584 -11.96 7.67 19.95
N ALA A 585 -11.58 7.46 21.21
CA ALA A 585 -11.31 8.57 22.14
C ALA A 585 -10.03 9.35 21.80
N ASP A 586 -9.05 8.72 21.12
CA ASP A 586 -7.84 9.40 20.65
C ASP A 586 -8.02 10.07 19.28
N GLU A 587 -8.98 9.58 18.48
CA GLU A 587 -9.13 9.98 17.08
C GLU A 587 -10.24 11.02 16.82
N ASP A 588 -11.31 11.06 17.61
CA ASP A 588 -12.43 12.00 17.44
C ASP A 588 -12.84 12.62 18.79
N PRO A 589 -12.80 13.98 18.93
CA PRO A 589 -13.17 14.64 20.18
C PRO A 589 -14.64 14.40 20.59
N ARG A 590 -15.54 14.13 19.64
CA ARG A 590 -16.94 13.78 19.92
C ARG A 590 -17.03 12.40 20.55
N ALA A 591 -16.25 11.44 20.02
CA ALA A 591 -16.20 10.09 20.54
C ALA A 591 -15.58 10.07 21.96
N ALA A 592 -14.53 10.85 22.21
CA ALA A 592 -13.94 10.98 23.53
C ALA A 592 -14.96 11.45 24.59
N ALA A 593 -15.81 12.41 24.24
CA ALA A 593 -16.88 12.88 25.13
C ALA A 593 -18.02 11.85 25.27
N ALA A 594 -18.46 11.26 24.17
CA ALA A 594 -19.59 10.33 24.14
C ALA A 594 -19.33 9.04 24.93
N LEU A 595 -18.11 8.50 24.83
CA LEU A 595 -17.74 7.27 25.54
C LEU A 595 -17.72 7.41 27.06
N GLN A 596 -17.55 8.62 27.60
CA GLN A 596 -17.67 8.87 29.03
C GLN A 596 -19.09 8.71 29.55
N GLU A 597 -20.09 8.81 28.68
CA GLU A 597 -21.51 8.66 29.00
C GLU A 597 -22.05 7.24 28.73
N ALA A 598 -21.23 6.35 28.17
CA ALA A 598 -21.65 4.98 27.86
C ALA A 598 -21.80 4.14 29.12
N GLY A 599 -22.74 3.17 29.10
CA GLY A 599 -23.08 2.35 30.29
C GLY A 599 -21.94 1.39 30.68
N PHE A 600 -21.49 0.54 29.77
CA PHE A 600 -20.42 -0.44 30.00
C PHE A 600 -19.57 -0.61 28.74
N ILE A 601 -18.27 -0.47 28.86
CA ILE A 601 -17.34 -0.54 27.72
C ILE A 601 -16.41 -1.74 27.85
N VAL A 602 -16.38 -2.56 26.80
CA VAL A 602 -15.38 -3.63 26.60
C VAL A 602 -14.44 -3.22 25.48
N ALA A 603 -13.14 -3.14 25.74
CA ALA A 603 -12.14 -2.85 24.73
C ALA A 603 -11.28 -4.10 24.45
N THR A 604 -11.05 -4.46 23.19
CA THR A 604 -9.95 -5.34 22.82
C THR A 604 -8.81 -4.49 22.25
N ALA A 605 -7.64 -4.53 22.87
CA ALA A 605 -6.56 -3.60 22.56
C ALA A 605 -5.17 -4.24 22.69
N LEU A 606 -4.21 -3.69 21.91
CA LEU A 606 -2.79 -4.03 22.01
C LEU A 606 -2.11 -3.24 23.15
N PHE A 607 -2.55 -2.02 23.36
CA PHE A 607 -1.99 -1.04 24.29
C PHE A 607 -3.09 -0.39 25.11
N LEU A 608 -2.72 0.17 26.26
CA LEU A 608 -3.63 0.96 27.07
C LEU A 608 -3.78 2.36 26.42
N THR A 609 -4.71 2.45 25.49
CA THR A 609 -5.04 3.66 24.74
C THR A 609 -6.07 4.49 25.45
N PRO A 610 -6.33 5.78 25.08
CA PRO A 610 -7.39 6.61 25.66
C PRO A 610 -8.76 5.91 25.70
N THR A 611 -9.13 5.16 24.67
CA THR A 611 -10.37 4.36 24.68
C THR A 611 -10.30 3.20 25.67
N ALA A 612 -9.16 2.49 25.72
CA ALA A 612 -8.97 1.39 26.65
C ALA A 612 -8.96 1.87 28.10
N GLU A 613 -8.47 3.09 28.37
CA GLU A 613 -8.51 3.70 29.68
C GLU A 613 -9.94 4.03 30.17
N LEU A 614 -10.87 4.27 29.24
CA LEU A 614 -12.29 4.48 29.55
C LEU A 614 -13.05 3.16 29.80
N ALA A 615 -12.55 2.04 29.30
CA ALA A 615 -13.24 0.75 29.35
C ALA A 615 -13.37 0.18 30.76
N ASP A 616 -14.45 -0.58 31.00
CA ASP A 616 -14.68 -1.38 32.20
C ASP A 616 -13.92 -2.69 32.18
N VAL A 617 -13.74 -3.26 30.97
CA VAL A 617 -12.96 -4.46 30.71
C VAL A 617 -12.05 -4.23 29.51
N VAL A 618 -10.74 -4.48 29.71
CA VAL A 618 -9.76 -4.45 28.60
C VAL A 618 -9.23 -5.86 28.40
N LEU A 619 -9.39 -6.36 27.17
CA LEU A 619 -8.98 -7.71 26.79
C LEU A 619 -7.76 -7.63 25.87
N PRO A 620 -6.62 -8.27 26.25
CA PRO A 620 -5.39 -8.23 25.44
C PRO A 620 -5.58 -9.02 24.15
N ARG A 621 -5.48 -8.31 23.02
CA ARG A 621 -5.60 -8.92 21.68
C ARG A 621 -4.25 -9.30 21.08
N MET A 622 -4.26 -10.26 20.16
CA MET A 622 -3.14 -10.60 19.31
C MET A 622 -2.99 -9.61 18.14
N SER A 623 -1.75 -9.27 17.79
CA SER A 623 -1.44 -8.57 16.54
C SER A 623 -1.58 -9.50 15.32
N PHE A 624 -1.51 -8.93 14.11
CA PHE A 624 -1.53 -9.70 12.85
C PHE A 624 -0.40 -10.74 12.76
N ALA A 625 0.75 -10.48 13.37
CA ALA A 625 1.91 -11.37 13.31
C ALA A 625 1.81 -12.58 14.27
N GLU A 626 0.93 -12.55 15.27
CA GLU A 626 0.77 -13.57 16.30
C GLU A 626 -0.29 -14.63 15.94
N ARG A 627 -1.02 -14.47 14.84
CA ARG A 627 -2.16 -15.31 14.44
C ARG A 627 -2.31 -15.47 12.95
N ASP A 628 -3.11 -16.43 12.51
CA ASP A 628 -3.61 -16.54 11.14
C ASP A 628 -4.90 -15.74 10.97
N GLY A 629 -5.18 -15.33 9.73
CA GLY A 629 -6.42 -14.64 9.37
C GLY A 629 -6.44 -14.18 7.92
N THR A 630 -7.50 -13.45 7.57
CA THR A 630 -7.66 -12.86 6.24
C THR A 630 -8.01 -11.38 6.33
N PHE A 631 -7.52 -10.59 5.35
CA PHE A 631 -7.94 -9.21 5.11
C PHE A 631 -8.54 -9.09 3.70
N THR A 632 -9.51 -8.19 3.55
CA THR A 632 -10.05 -7.78 2.26
C THR A 632 -9.58 -6.37 1.96
N ASN A 633 -8.74 -6.23 0.94
CA ASN A 633 -8.17 -4.93 0.57
C ASN A 633 -9.17 -4.02 -0.17
N GLY A 634 -8.77 -2.79 -0.47
CA GLY A 634 -9.62 -1.81 -1.17
C GLY A 634 -10.11 -2.25 -2.56
N GLU A 635 -9.39 -3.15 -3.23
CA GLU A 635 -9.79 -3.76 -4.49
C GLU A 635 -10.69 -5.01 -4.30
N ARG A 636 -11.19 -5.25 -3.08
CA ARG A 636 -12.01 -6.41 -2.70
C ARG A 636 -11.29 -7.76 -2.84
N ARG A 637 -9.97 -7.75 -2.74
CA ARG A 637 -9.17 -8.96 -2.73
C ARG A 637 -9.02 -9.50 -1.32
N VAL A 638 -9.55 -10.70 -1.10
CA VAL A 638 -9.38 -11.45 0.15
C VAL A 638 -8.00 -12.11 0.14
N GLN A 639 -7.19 -11.78 1.12
CA GLN A 639 -5.79 -12.21 1.21
C GLN A 639 -5.52 -12.83 2.57
N ARG A 640 -4.79 -13.95 2.58
CA ARG A 640 -4.43 -14.67 3.80
C ARG A 640 -3.09 -14.18 4.35
N PHE A 641 -3.00 -14.05 5.67
CA PHE A 641 -1.76 -13.88 6.43
C PHE A 641 -1.59 -15.02 7.43
N CYS A 642 -0.33 -15.35 7.74
CA CYS A 642 0.05 -16.47 8.60
C CYS A 642 0.73 -15.98 9.88
N LYS A 643 0.56 -16.73 10.96
CA LYS A 643 1.30 -16.54 12.21
C LYS A 643 2.81 -16.57 11.94
N ALA A 644 3.52 -15.57 12.46
CA ALA A 644 4.97 -15.42 12.33
C ALA A 644 5.69 -15.46 13.67
N ILE A 645 5.06 -15.01 14.75
CA ILE A 645 5.63 -14.94 16.10
C ILE A 645 4.67 -15.54 17.12
N ASP A 646 5.18 -15.84 18.30
CA ASP A 646 4.34 -16.29 19.40
C ASP A 646 3.58 -15.12 20.04
N ARG A 647 2.44 -15.44 20.64
CA ARG A 647 1.61 -14.47 21.34
C ARG A 647 2.37 -13.78 22.48
N VAL A 648 2.04 -12.52 22.71
CA VAL A 648 2.58 -11.75 23.84
C VAL A 648 1.70 -11.98 25.08
N GLY A 649 2.30 -12.47 26.17
CA GLY A 649 1.56 -12.74 27.40
C GLY A 649 0.42 -13.73 27.23
N GLU A 650 -0.74 -13.40 27.78
CA GLU A 650 -1.97 -14.18 27.67
C GLU A 650 -2.90 -13.70 26.56
N SER A 651 -2.42 -12.88 25.61
CA SER A 651 -3.24 -12.32 24.52
C SER A 651 -3.93 -13.43 23.71
N ARG A 652 -5.12 -13.13 23.22
CA ARG A 652 -5.93 -14.01 22.37
C ARG A 652 -6.33 -13.32 21.07
N ALA A 653 -6.57 -14.09 20.02
CA ALA A 653 -7.16 -13.54 18.80
C ALA A 653 -8.58 -13.05 19.08
N ASP A 654 -8.99 -11.93 18.47
CA ASP A 654 -10.31 -11.34 18.73
C ASP A 654 -11.44 -12.33 18.43
N TRP A 655 -11.34 -13.11 17.34
CA TRP A 655 -12.33 -14.14 17.03
C TRP A 655 -12.47 -15.20 18.15
N GLN A 656 -11.39 -15.55 18.85
CA GLN A 656 -11.44 -16.48 19.99
C GLN A 656 -12.12 -15.82 21.18
N ILE A 657 -11.80 -14.54 21.47
CA ILE A 657 -12.40 -13.77 22.56
C ILE A 657 -13.92 -13.72 22.38
N PHE A 658 -14.37 -13.26 21.21
CA PHE A 658 -15.82 -13.09 20.94
C PHE A 658 -16.57 -14.41 20.95
N GLN A 659 -16.00 -15.48 20.44
CA GLN A 659 -16.61 -16.81 20.49
C GLN A 659 -16.68 -17.37 21.91
N GLN A 660 -15.70 -17.10 22.77
CA GLN A 660 -15.74 -17.52 24.17
C GLN A 660 -16.83 -16.78 24.94
N VAL A 661 -16.99 -15.47 24.70
CA VAL A 661 -18.13 -14.71 25.24
C VAL A 661 -19.45 -15.26 24.71
N GLY A 662 -19.56 -15.51 23.41
CA GLY A 662 -20.74 -16.09 22.76
C GLY A 662 -21.09 -17.47 23.32
N ALA A 663 -20.12 -18.32 23.57
CA ALA A 663 -20.33 -19.63 24.20
C ALA A 663 -20.88 -19.50 25.62
N ALA A 664 -20.41 -18.53 26.41
CA ALA A 664 -20.93 -18.23 27.74
C ALA A 664 -22.38 -17.70 27.70
N LEU A 665 -22.78 -17.08 26.59
CA LEU A 665 -24.16 -16.66 26.31
C LEU A 665 -25.03 -17.79 25.71
N GLY A 666 -24.50 -18.99 25.48
CA GLY A 666 -25.22 -20.10 24.87
C GLY A 666 -25.33 -20.03 23.34
N GLN A 667 -24.54 -19.19 22.67
CA GLN A 667 -24.55 -19.02 21.22
C GLN A 667 -23.80 -20.15 20.44
N GLY A 668 -23.54 -21.29 21.06
CA GLY A 668 -22.86 -22.43 20.45
C GLY A 668 -21.46 -22.66 21.02
N ARG A 669 -20.67 -23.56 20.36
CA ARG A 669 -19.29 -23.85 20.74
C ARG A 669 -18.31 -22.93 19.99
N ALA A 670 -17.24 -22.57 20.67
CA ALA A 670 -16.14 -21.86 20.04
C ALA A 670 -15.50 -22.75 18.95
N MET A 671 -15.21 -22.15 17.81
CA MET A 671 -14.52 -22.82 16.70
C MET A 671 -13.04 -23.06 17.05
N PRO A 672 -12.44 -24.15 16.55
CA PRO A 672 -11.07 -24.50 16.96
C PRO A 672 -9.99 -23.69 16.23
N THR A 673 -10.26 -23.22 15.02
CA THR A 673 -9.27 -22.52 14.19
C THR A 673 -9.92 -21.40 13.37
N PRO A 674 -9.14 -20.37 12.94
CA PRO A 674 -9.67 -19.31 12.09
C PRO A 674 -10.12 -19.82 10.72
N GLY A 675 -9.52 -20.90 10.20
CA GLY A 675 -9.97 -21.52 8.94
C GLY A 675 -11.39 -22.08 9.02
N VAL A 676 -11.84 -22.56 10.19
CA VAL A 676 -13.23 -22.98 10.41
C VAL A 676 -14.16 -21.77 10.49
N VAL A 677 -13.68 -20.66 11.06
CA VAL A 677 -14.45 -19.39 11.03
C VAL A 677 -14.61 -18.90 9.59
N MET A 678 -13.52 -18.94 8.81
CA MET A 678 -13.56 -18.57 7.38
C MET A 678 -14.53 -19.46 6.58
N ALA A 679 -14.62 -20.75 6.88
CA ALA A 679 -15.59 -21.64 6.24
C ALA A 679 -17.05 -21.18 6.50
N GLN A 680 -17.35 -20.64 7.67
CA GLN A 680 -18.66 -20.03 7.94
C GLN A 680 -18.89 -18.74 7.14
N ILE A 681 -17.86 -17.91 6.98
CA ILE A 681 -17.93 -16.71 6.14
C ILE A 681 -18.25 -17.12 4.70
N VAL A 682 -17.52 -18.09 4.16
CA VAL A 682 -17.73 -18.63 2.81
C VAL A 682 -19.17 -19.14 2.60
N GLU A 683 -19.76 -19.76 3.62
CA GLU A 683 -21.15 -20.26 3.57
C GLU A 683 -22.19 -19.14 3.65
N ARG A 684 -21.91 -18.05 4.40
CA ARG A 684 -22.90 -17.06 4.81
C ARG A 684 -22.80 -15.72 4.09
N VAL A 685 -21.63 -15.38 3.55
CA VAL A 685 -21.37 -14.15 2.81
C VAL A 685 -21.24 -14.51 1.32
N PRO A 686 -22.26 -14.22 0.48
CA PRO A 686 -22.35 -14.79 -0.87
C PRO A 686 -21.13 -14.50 -1.76
N TRP A 687 -20.56 -13.31 -1.68
CA TRP A 687 -19.40 -12.92 -2.49
C TRP A 687 -18.08 -13.52 -2.02
N TYR A 688 -18.03 -14.16 -0.83
CA TYR A 688 -16.87 -14.95 -0.37
C TYR A 688 -16.92 -16.43 -0.79
N ALA A 689 -17.92 -16.84 -1.56
CA ALA A 689 -18.06 -18.23 -2.01
C ALA A 689 -16.77 -18.73 -2.69
N GLY A 690 -16.24 -19.88 -2.26
CA GLY A 690 -15.02 -20.48 -2.78
C GLY A 690 -13.72 -19.83 -2.30
N MET A 691 -13.73 -18.98 -1.27
CA MET A 691 -12.54 -18.29 -0.73
C MET A 691 -12.07 -18.90 0.60
N ASP A 692 -12.00 -20.21 0.68
CA ASP A 692 -11.43 -20.89 1.84
C ASP A 692 -9.89 -20.76 1.90
N TYR A 693 -9.31 -21.14 3.03
CA TYR A 693 -7.86 -21.02 3.26
C TYR A 693 -6.99 -21.76 2.23
N PRO A 694 -7.31 -23.00 1.80
CA PRO A 694 -6.59 -23.67 0.71
C PRO A 694 -6.61 -22.85 -0.58
N THR A 695 -7.76 -22.38 -0.99
CA THR A 695 -7.94 -21.60 -2.23
C THR A 695 -7.20 -20.25 -2.18
N LEU A 696 -7.26 -19.56 -1.03
CA LEU A 696 -6.53 -18.30 -0.84
C LEU A 696 -5.00 -18.47 -0.79
N ALA A 697 -4.52 -19.68 -0.52
CA ALA A 697 -3.10 -20.02 -0.51
C ALA A 697 -2.55 -20.44 -1.88
N GLU A 698 -3.38 -20.57 -2.91
CA GLU A 698 -2.93 -20.93 -4.25
C GLU A 698 -1.96 -19.89 -4.82
N VAL A 699 -0.85 -20.39 -5.35
CA VAL A 699 0.19 -19.58 -5.99
C VAL A 699 0.14 -19.85 -7.50
N ALA A 700 0.06 -18.78 -8.28
CA ALA A 700 0.15 -18.87 -9.73
C ALA A 700 1.49 -18.27 -10.21
N PRO A 701 2.05 -18.76 -11.33
CA PRO A 701 3.19 -18.11 -11.97
C PRO A 701 2.89 -16.64 -12.28
N GLN A 702 3.83 -15.76 -12.00
CA GLN A 702 3.72 -14.34 -12.24
C GLN A 702 4.80 -13.87 -13.22
N PHE A 703 4.49 -12.85 -13.99
CA PHE A 703 5.43 -12.21 -14.90
C PHE A 703 5.51 -10.71 -14.56
N PRO A 704 6.74 -10.13 -14.52
CA PRO A 704 8.05 -10.75 -14.72
C PRO A 704 8.42 -11.74 -13.61
N MET A 705 9.26 -12.72 -13.95
CA MET A 705 9.69 -13.79 -13.03
C MET A 705 10.82 -13.30 -12.12
N VAL A 706 10.50 -12.59 -11.07
CA VAL A 706 11.49 -12.03 -10.11
C VAL A 706 11.60 -12.83 -8.81
N GLY A 707 10.60 -13.63 -8.47
CA GLY A 707 10.50 -14.39 -7.22
C GLY A 707 10.85 -15.88 -7.39
N GLY A 708 11.63 -16.24 -8.37
CA GLY A 708 12.04 -17.62 -8.65
C GLY A 708 13.11 -18.15 -7.68
N GLU A 709 13.79 -19.23 -8.12
CA GLU A 709 14.91 -19.81 -7.34
C GLU A 709 16.22 -19.06 -7.57
N ASP A 710 16.33 -18.30 -8.67
CA ASP A 710 17.50 -17.47 -8.90
C ASP A 710 17.54 -16.25 -7.97
N LEU A 711 18.74 -15.80 -7.66
CA LEU A 711 18.98 -14.67 -6.76
C LEU A 711 19.26 -13.35 -7.50
N TYR A 712 19.10 -13.29 -8.83
CA TYR A 712 19.62 -12.19 -9.64
C TYR A 712 18.91 -10.86 -9.38
N TYR A 713 17.65 -10.88 -8.97
CA TYR A 713 16.84 -9.68 -8.80
C TYR A 713 16.73 -9.18 -7.36
N GLY A 714 16.92 -10.02 -6.37
CA GLY A 714 16.79 -9.65 -4.97
C GLY A 714 16.86 -10.85 -4.03
N GLY A 715 17.33 -11.98 -4.53
CA GLY A 715 17.39 -13.22 -3.79
C GLY A 715 15.99 -13.84 -3.62
N THR A 716 15.79 -14.56 -2.53
CA THR A 716 14.54 -15.25 -2.22
C THR A 716 13.43 -14.29 -1.71
N MET A 717 13.70 -13.00 -1.66
CA MET A 717 12.84 -11.98 -1.02
C MET A 717 11.46 -11.89 -1.64
N TYR A 718 11.37 -11.98 -2.97
CA TYR A 718 10.10 -11.82 -3.69
C TYR A 718 9.30 -13.12 -3.83
N LYS A 719 9.81 -14.24 -3.34
CA LYS A 719 9.13 -15.54 -3.46
C LYS A 719 7.76 -15.48 -2.77
N ASN A 720 6.71 -15.77 -3.53
CA ASN A 720 5.36 -15.85 -2.99
C ASN A 720 4.99 -17.31 -2.68
N ALA A 721 5.09 -17.70 -1.42
CA ALA A 721 4.69 -19.02 -0.92
C ALA A 721 3.33 -18.99 -0.18
N GLY A 722 2.68 -17.82 -0.05
CA GLY A 722 1.49 -17.64 0.76
C GLY A 722 0.21 -17.33 -0.01
N GLY A 723 0.23 -17.52 -1.33
CA GLY A 723 -0.91 -17.24 -2.21
C GLY A 723 -1.05 -15.78 -2.63
N LEU A 724 -1.86 -15.55 -3.65
CA LEU A 724 -2.12 -14.22 -4.25
C LEU A 724 -3.44 -13.62 -3.76
N GLY A 725 -4.24 -14.39 -3.00
CA GLY A 725 -5.60 -14.02 -2.64
C GLY A 725 -6.55 -14.02 -3.84
N ARG A 726 -7.83 -13.80 -3.57
CA ARG A 726 -8.89 -13.76 -4.59
C ARG A 726 -9.75 -12.52 -4.45
N GLN A 727 -10.01 -11.87 -5.57
CA GLN A 727 -10.93 -10.74 -5.67
C GLN A 727 -12.36 -11.27 -5.91
N TRP A 728 -13.36 -10.80 -5.15
CA TRP A 728 -14.74 -11.13 -5.41
C TRP A 728 -15.36 -10.20 -6.47
N ALA A 729 -16.30 -10.75 -7.25
CA ALA A 729 -16.95 -10.08 -8.37
C ALA A 729 -17.99 -9.07 -7.88
N VAL A 730 -18.08 -7.91 -8.55
CA VAL A 730 -19.14 -6.92 -8.31
C VAL A 730 -20.44 -7.28 -9.02
N ALA A 731 -21.55 -6.67 -8.61
CA ALA A 731 -22.83 -6.90 -9.26
C ALA A 731 -22.80 -6.58 -10.77
N ALA A 732 -22.06 -5.56 -11.17
CA ALA A 732 -21.93 -5.16 -12.58
C ALA A 732 -21.24 -6.20 -13.48
N GLU A 733 -20.55 -7.19 -12.93
CA GLU A 733 -19.97 -8.32 -13.68
C GLU A 733 -20.99 -9.44 -13.97
N GLN A 734 -22.18 -9.37 -13.37
CA GLN A 734 -23.21 -10.38 -13.54
C GLN A 734 -24.11 -10.05 -14.76
N ALA A 735 -24.50 -11.06 -15.52
CA ALA A 735 -25.37 -10.89 -16.69
C ALA A 735 -26.76 -10.31 -16.34
N SER A 736 -27.18 -10.45 -15.09
CA SER A 736 -28.46 -9.91 -14.58
C SER A 736 -28.39 -8.47 -14.11
N TYR A 737 -27.22 -7.84 -14.15
CA TYR A 737 -27.04 -6.47 -13.67
C TYR A 737 -27.88 -5.49 -14.50
N GLN A 738 -28.60 -4.63 -13.82
CA GLN A 738 -29.33 -3.52 -14.41
C GLN A 738 -28.71 -2.20 -13.95
N ALA A 739 -28.14 -1.48 -14.90
CA ALA A 739 -27.49 -0.21 -14.64
C ALA A 739 -28.50 0.83 -14.12
N ARG A 740 -28.12 1.52 -13.06
CA ARG A 740 -28.94 2.59 -12.48
C ARG A 740 -28.06 3.74 -12.00
N VAL A 741 -28.62 4.93 -12.06
CA VAL A 741 -27.99 6.15 -11.53
C VAL A 741 -28.93 6.85 -10.55
N ARG A 742 -28.37 7.64 -9.65
CA ARG A 742 -29.13 8.38 -8.64
C ARG A 742 -28.61 9.80 -8.49
N VAL A 743 -29.48 10.75 -8.21
CA VAL A 743 -29.06 12.13 -7.92
C VAL A 743 -28.30 12.16 -6.58
N PRO A 744 -27.02 12.56 -6.55
CA PRO A 744 -26.27 12.65 -5.31
C PRO A 744 -26.78 13.80 -4.46
N LYS A 745 -26.88 13.59 -3.14
CA LYS A 745 -27.31 14.61 -2.16
C LYS A 745 -26.12 15.10 -1.36
N ALA A 746 -25.42 16.10 -1.86
CA ALA A 746 -24.31 16.72 -1.15
C ALA A 746 -24.81 17.67 -0.06
N PRO A 747 -24.14 17.72 1.12
CA PRO A 747 -24.38 18.76 2.11
C PRO A 747 -23.93 20.13 1.55
N ALA A 748 -24.39 21.20 2.20
CA ALA A 748 -23.96 22.55 1.81
C ALA A 748 -22.45 22.75 2.06
N ALA A 749 -21.79 23.39 1.11
CA ALA A 749 -20.38 23.75 1.26
C ALA A 749 -20.14 24.69 2.45
N PRO A 750 -19.04 24.55 3.19
CA PRO A 750 -18.67 25.48 4.26
C PRO A 750 -18.40 26.88 3.68
N LYS A 751 -18.96 27.92 4.31
CA LYS A 751 -18.79 29.31 3.86
C LYS A 751 -18.07 30.13 4.94
N PRO A 752 -16.76 30.37 4.79
CA PRO A 752 -16.02 31.15 5.75
C PRO A 752 -16.45 32.62 5.75
N GLY A 753 -16.56 33.22 6.94
CA GLY A 753 -16.76 34.63 7.12
C GLY A 753 -15.47 35.45 7.02
N LYS A 754 -15.56 36.75 7.30
CA LYS A 754 -14.38 37.63 7.26
C LYS A 754 -13.35 37.21 8.33
N GLY A 755 -12.16 36.85 7.93
CA GLY A 755 -11.07 36.44 8.83
C GLY A 755 -11.05 34.93 9.15
N GLU A 756 -12.01 34.19 8.65
CA GLU A 756 -12.07 32.73 8.76
C GLU A 756 -11.44 32.05 7.53
N LEU A 757 -11.11 30.78 7.69
CA LEU A 757 -10.60 29.88 6.67
C LEU A 757 -11.39 28.58 6.67
N ILE A 758 -11.34 27.83 5.57
CA ILE A 758 -11.73 26.43 5.59
C ILE A 758 -10.52 25.64 6.13
N VAL A 759 -10.65 25.09 7.33
CA VAL A 759 -9.64 24.22 7.92
C VAL A 759 -9.91 22.80 7.46
N VAL A 760 -8.96 22.22 6.73
CA VAL A 760 -9.08 20.89 6.13
C VAL A 760 -8.13 19.93 6.85
N PRO A 761 -8.67 18.95 7.57
CA PRO A 761 -7.88 17.86 8.12
C PRO A 761 -7.31 17.00 6.99
N VAL A 762 -6.00 16.69 7.06
CA VAL A 762 -5.32 15.87 6.04
C VAL A 762 -4.55 14.73 6.70
N ARG A 763 -4.45 13.61 6.00
CA ARG A 763 -3.65 12.47 6.45
C ARG A 763 -2.23 12.57 5.92
N LEU A 764 -1.27 12.12 6.72
CA LEU A 764 0.12 11.93 6.32
C LEU A 764 0.49 10.45 6.44
N LEU A 765 1.42 10.00 5.63
CA LEU A 765 1.94 8.63 5.71
C LEU A 765 2.63 8.38 7.06
N TYR A 766 3.43 9.35 7.51
CA TYR A 766 4.15 9.29 8.79
C TYR A 766 3.43 10.15 9.82
N ASP A 767 2.80 9.49 10.78
CA ASP A 767 1.99 10.08 11.84
C ASP A 767 2.38 9.51 13.22
N GLN A 768 1.68 9.93 14.26
CA GLN A 768 1.84 9.42 15.62
C GLN A 768 0.77 8.38 15.98
N GLY A 769 0.18 7.71 15.00
CA GLY A 769 -0.78 6.62 15.27
C GLY A 769 -0.17 5.55 16.16
N THR A 770 -0.95 5.05 17.12
CA THR A 770 -0.51 4.23 18.26
C THR A 770 0.39 3.05 17.89
N GLU A 771 0.07 2.31 16.82
CA GLU A 771 0.89 1.18 16.38
C GLU A 771 2.17 1.64 15.67
N PHE A 772 2.04 2.55 14.69
CA PHE A 772 3.18 2.98 13.86
C PHE A 772 4.24 3.73 14.67
N TYR A 773 3.83 4.59 15.59
CA TYR A 773 4.74 5.42 16.39
C TYR A 773 5.57 4.64 17.41
N LYS A 774 5.29 3.34 17.62
CA LYS A 774 6.18 2.44 18.39
C LYS A 774 7.53 2.18 17.69
N THR A 775 7.64 2.49 16.41
CA THR A 775 8.89 2.37 15.64
C THR A 775 9.74 3.62 15.77
N GLN A 776 10.70 3.62 16.70
CA GLN A 776 11.57 4.78 16.95
C GLN A 776 12.37 5.25 15.72
N LEU A 777 12.73 4.33 14.83
CA LEU A 777 13.46 4.62 13.60
C LEU A 777 12.78 5.66 12.72
N VAL A 778 11.44 5.74 12.75
CA VAL A 778 10.67 6.66 11.91
C VAL A 778 10.32 7.98 12.58
N HIS A 779 10.63 8.18 13.88
CA HIS A 779 10.24 9.38 14.62
C HIS A 779 10.73 10.67 13.96
N ARG A 780 11.93 10.68 13.39
CA ARG A 780 12.47 11.85 12.69
C ARG A 780 11.75 12.16 11.37
N ARG A 781 11.03 11.17 10.81
CA ARG A 781 10.21 11.31 9.60
C ARG A 781 8.81 11.84 9.92
N VAL A 782 8.36 11.71 11.18
CA VAL A 782 7.08 12.27 11.65
C VAL A 782 7.27 13.76 11.91
N PRO A 783 6.58 14.65 11.20
CA PRO A 783 6.74 16.08 11.40
C PRO A 783 6.20 16.51 12.77
N GLN A 784 6.75 17.58 13.32
CA GLN A 784 6.07 18.28 14.41
C GLN A 784 4.72 18.82 13.92
N ALA A 785 3.74 18.89 14.83
CA ALA A 785 2.40 19.36 14.50
C ALA A 785 2.44 20.77 13.87
N TYR A 786 1.73 20.92 12.76
CA TYR A 786 1.71 22.16 12.00
C TYR A 786 0.37 22.40 11.33
N VAL A 787 0.12 23.66 10.97
CA VAL A 787 -0.92 24.03 10.01
C VAL A 787 -0.24 24.67 8.79
N ALA A 788 -0.63 24.24 7.60
CA ALA A 788 -0.11 24.82 6.35
C ALA A 788 -1.09 25.88 5.81
N LEU A 789 -0.55 27.03 5.43
CA LEU A 789 -1.28 28.18 4.90
C LEU A 789 -0.71 28.64 3.56
N ASN A 790 -1.55 29.24 2.73
CA ASN A 790 -1.09 30.01 1.58
C ASN A 790 -0.34 31.27 2.01
N ALA A 791 0.57 31.76 1.17
CA ALA A 791 1.36 32.97 1.47
C ALA A 791 0.49 34.24 1.65
N GLY A 792 -0.58 34.37 0.84
CA GLY A 792 -1.54 35.48 0.94
C GLY A 792 -2.29 35.46 2.27
N ASP A 793 -2.79 34.30 2.69
CA ASP A 793 -3.47 34.14 3.98
C ASP A 793 -2.52 34.34 5.17
N ALA A 794 -1.31 33.81 5.10
CA ALA A 794 -0.29 34.01 6.14
C ALA A 794 0.03 35.50 6.33
N ALA A 795 0.18 36.24 5.23
CA ALA A 795 0.40 37.71 5.29
C ALA A 795 -0.82 38.45 5.87
N ARG A 796 -2.04 38.08 5.43
CA ARG A 796 -3.31 38.68 5.92
C ARG A 796 -3.52 38.43 7.41
N LEU A 797 -3.13 37.27 7.91
CA LEU A 797 -3.24 36.88 9.32
C LEU A 797 -2.02 37.29 10.16
N SER A 798 -1.01 37.95 9.55
CA SER A 798 0.27 38.30 10.18
C SER A 798 1.02 37.08 10.74
N VAL A 799 0.88 35.91 10.12
CA VAL A 799 1.55 34.66 10.46
C VAL A 799 2.81 34.49 9.63
N ARG A 800 3.94 34.12 10.27
CA ARG A 800 5.21 33.83 9.60
C ARG A 800 5.50 32.33 9.63
N GLU A 801 6.36 31.89 8.72
CA GLU A 801 6.88 30.50 8.75
C GLU A 801 7.45 30.17 10.14
N GLY A 802 7.05 29.02 10.71
CA GLY A 802 7.47 28.56 12.02
C GLY A 802 6.80 29.25 13.23
N ALA A 803 5.96 30.26 13.03
CA ALA A 803 5.25 30.91 14.13
C ALA A 803 4.31 29.94 14.83
N ARG A 804 4.21 30.01 16.15
CA ARG A 804 3.16 29.31 16.89
C ARG A 804 1.82 29.99 16.65
N VAL A 805 0.84 29.19 16.26
CA VAL A 805 -0.51 29.65 15.95
C VAL A 805 -1.54 28.78 16.66
N ARG A 806 -2.65 29.39 16.99
CA ARG A 806 -3.84 28.75 17.54
C ARG A 806 -4.82 28.53 16.40
N VAL A 807 -5.20 27.27 16.20
CA VAL A 807 -6.19 26.85 15.19
C VAL A 807 -7.46 26.43 15.91
N ARG A 808 -8.59 27.01 15.53
CA ARG A 808 -9.93 26.64 16.05
C ARG A 808 -10.76 26.08 14.91
N LEU A 809 -11.32 24.91 15.12
CA LEU A 809 -12.22 24.25 14.17
C LEU A 809 -13.24 23.38 14.90
N ALA A 810 -14.51 23.45 14.51
CA ALA A 810 -15.61 22.61 15.02
C ALA A 810 -15.61 22.41 16.54
N GLY A 811 -15.31 23.46 17.29
CA GLY A 811 -15.28 23.43 18.77
C GLY A 811 -13.97 22.96 19.38
N THR A 812 -13.02 22.47 18.58
CA THR A 812 -11.67 22.08 19.02
C THR A 812 -10.68 23.22 18.82
N GLU A 813 -9.71 23.36 19.74
CA GLU A 813 -8.64 24.33 19.67
C GLU A 813 -7.29 23.64 19.87
N VAL A 814 -6.34 23.90 18.96
CA VAL A 814 -4.97 23.35 19.05
C VAL A 814 -3.92 24.41 18.77
N GLU A 815 -2.74 24.28 19.41
CA GLU A 815 -1.59 25.12 19.14
C GLU A 815 -0.53 24.36 18.36
N VAL A 816 -0.18 24.89 17.18
CA VAL A 816 0.72 24.24 16.22
C VAL A 816 1.68 25.26 15.58
N ALA A 817 2.71 24.79 14.90
CA ALA A 817 3.57 25.63 14.09
C ALA A 817 2.90 25.98 12.74
N ALA A 818 3.06 27.19 12.27
CA ALA A 818 2.62 27.55 10.91
C ALA A 818 3.67 27.17 9.86
N ARG A 819 3.22 26.65 8.73
CA ARG A 819 4.01 26.43 7.51
C ARG A 819 3.40 27.19 6.35
N VAL A 820 4.19 27.93 5.62
CA VAL A 820 3.72 28.67 4.42
C VAL A 820 4.05 27.82 3.17
N ARG A 821 3.03 27.42 2.41
CA ARG A 821 3.17 26.52 1.27
C ARG A 821 2.36 27.00 0.08
N ALA A 822 3.00 27.07 -1.10
CA ALA A 822 2.35 27.44 -2.36
C ALA A 822 1.30 26.43 -2.84
N SER A 823 1.37 25.18 -2.37
CA SER A 823 0.41 24.13 -2.72
C SER A 823 -0.94 24.26 -2.00
N VAL A 824 -1.02 25.10 -0.97
CA VAL A 824 -2.25 25.37 -0.22
C VAL A 824 -3.05 26.45 -0.94
N PRO A 825 -4.33 26.23 -1.27
CA PRO A 825 -5.18 27.24 -1.88
C PRO A 825 -5.42 28.43 -0.93
N GLU A 826 -5.72 29.60 -1.49
CA GLU A 826 -6.12 30.77 -0.72
C GLU A 826 -7.49 30.51 -0.04
N GLY A 827 -7.64 30.96 1.20
CA GLY A 827 -8.84 30.72 2.01
C GLY A 827 -8.86 29.34 2.71
N VAL A 828 -7.80 28.54 2.58
CA VAL A 828 -7.69 27.19 3.13
C VAL A 828 -6.53 27.08 4.11
N ALA A 829 -6.73 26.29 5.17
CA ALA A 829 -5.67 25.86 6.09
C ALA A 829 -5.65 24.34 6.16
N LEU A 830 -4.52 23.71 5.85
CA LEU A 830 -4.36 22.25 5.95
C LEU A 830 -3.81 21.88 7.34
N LEU A 831 -4.52 21.05 8.07
CA LEU A 831 -4.16 20.61 9.41
C LEU A 831 -3.95 19.08 9.42
N PRO A 832 -2.71 18.59 9.48
CA PRO A 832 -2.47 17.15 9.56
C PRO A 832 -3.03 16.53 10.83
N LEU A 833 -3.67 15.37 10.65
CA LEU A 833 -4.17 14.51 11.72
C LEU A 833 -3.04 13.74 12.41
N ASN A 834 -3.27 13.29 13.63
CA ASN A 834 -2.39 12.35 14.37
C ASN A 834 -0.94 12.82 14.54
N LEU A 835 -0.74 14.11 14.83
CA LEU A 835 0.59 14.65 15.15
C LEU A 835 0.76 15.03 16.63
N GLY A 836 0.05 14.35 17.54
CA GLY A 836 0.22 14.49 18.99
C GLY A 836 -0.37 15.77 19.58
N VAL A 837 -1.36 16.36 18.91
CA VAL A 837 -2.12 17.54 19.43
C VAL A 837 -3.49 17.19 19.98
N GLY A 838 -3.75 15.89 20.22
CA GLY A 838 -5.04 15.36 20.61
C GLY A 838 -5.97 15.08 19.42
N PRO A 839 -7.18 14.60 19.71
CA PRO A 839 -8.15 14.25 18.68
C PRO A 839 -8.61 15.47 17.89
N LEU A 840 -8.74 15.34 16.59
CA LEU A 840 -9.17 16.39 15.65
C LEU A 840 -10.40 15.91 14.84
N PRO A 841 -11.32 16.83 14.49
CA PRO A 841 -12.40 16.52 13.56
C PRO A 841 -11.85 16.05 12.21
N HIS A 842 -12.48 15.05 11.59
CA HIS A 842 -12.03 14.50 10.30
C HIS A 842 -12.55 15.29 9.08
N ALA A 843 -13.63 16.06 9.21
CA ALA A 843 -14.22 16.84 8.13
C ALA A 843 -13.73 18.28 8.10
N ALA A 844 -13.62 18.84 6.90
CA ALA A 844 -13.33 20.25 6.70
C ALA A 844 -14.44 21.12 7.34
N SER A 845 -14.05 22.18 7.99
CA SER A 845 -14.97 23.09 8.65
C SER A 845 -14.44 24.52 8.62
N VAL A 846 -15.35 25.48 8.82
CA VAL A 846 -14.96 26.88 9.02
C VAL A 846 -14.21 27.01 10.35
N GLY A 847 -13.08 27.67 10.33
CA GLY A 847 -12.23 27.86 11.48
C GLY A 847 -11.38 29.13 11.41
N THR A 848 -10.60 29.36 12.46
CA THR A 848 -9.69 30.51 12.55
C THR A 848 -8.27 30.08 12.84
N VAL A 849 -7.32 30.84 12.29
CA VAL A 849 -5.89 30.71 12.59
C VAL A 849 -5.38 32.06 13.08
N ALA A 850 -4.87 32.12 14.29
CA ALA A 850 -4.35 33.33 14.91
C ALA A 850 -2.98 33.07 15.54
N VAL A 851 -2.10 34.08 15.54
CA VAL A 851 -0.83 33.98 16.27
C VAL A 851 -1.11 33.73 17.74
N ALA A 852 -0.49 32.69 18.33
CA ALA A 852 -0.58 32.46 19.76
C ALA A 852 0.18 33.57 20.47
N GLU A 853 -0.47 34.26 21.40
CA GLU A 853 0.20 35.27 22.24
C GLU A 853 1.34 34.58 23.01
N ALA A 854 2.50 35.20 23.02
CA ALA A 854 3.59 34.73 23.87
C ALA A 854 3.08 34.77 25.31
N VAL A 855 2.91 33.61 25.95
CA VAL A 855 2.69 33.54 27.38
C VAL A 855 3.90 34.24 27.99
N GLY A 856 3.68 35.40 28.61
CA GLY A 856 4.73 36.23 29.19
C GLY A 856 5.63 35.36 30.07
N ALA A 857 6.96 35.50 29.82
CA ALA A 857 8.02 34.77 30.51
C ALA A 857 8.02 35.15 32.02
#